data_82aaa2dab238cc1f85a88c460dbf506a
#
_entry.id   82aaa2dab238cc1f85a88c460dbf506a
#
_cell.length_a   1.000
_cell.length_b   1.000
_cell.length_c   1.000
_cell.angle_alpha   90.00
_cell.angle_beta   90.00
_cell.angle_gamma   90.00
#
_symmetry.space_group_name_H-M   'P 1'
#
loop_
_entity.id
_entity.type
_entity.pdbx_description
1 polymer ?
#
loop_
_entity_poly.entity_id
_entity_poly.type
_entity_poly.pdbx_seq_one_letter_code
_entity_poly.pdbx_strand_id
1 'polypeptide(L)'
;MAIDKVVNLAPVTDIIEMMEEDAPDIEVILEDDGSAVVEVSEENDVDFYSNLAEVIDEDELGQISLDLLALFEADKSSRSDWEDMYSKGMELLGLKIEDRTRPFRGAAGAVHPMLTESIVQFQSQAFKELMPAGGPVRTQTLGKETLDKVQQASRVQDFMNYQITTVMKEYTPEFDQLLFYVGYGGSAFKKVYYDEQLGRMVSRLVLPDDLYIPYNGSSVISECPRITHRISMDSNEFRKRVVAGEYLDVTVEPSENPLGGDQIRYSVDKITGLVNTGEPEEIFLLEFQVDLDILGFEDEDEKGKPTGIKLPYVVTLDENSGQVVSVRRNWLENDEYKCRREYFVHYVLVEGPGSYGLGFVHLIGGLSKTATMALRQLLDAGTLANLPAGFKAKGARIADDDNPIQPGEWRDIDAGGAELSSSLLPLPYKEPSQTLFTLLGFTVDAGRRLASIADMQVGDGNQQAAVGTTLALLERGSMVMSAIHKRLYYAQTQEFEMLAEGFGHYLPDEYPYDVPGASRCVKKADFGHMVAVLPVADPNVFSAAQRITLAQTQLQLAQSAPQMHNMYEAYYRVYQAMNVRDIDGILKVQTNQMPKDPASENMEVADGKELKAFAGQQHDAHIASHLMMGLSPLMQANPLAAAELQKHILQHIRLKAEEATEAELFMEYGEDPDRMISDLQREAMISIKVAEYMIEMKSVQGQLSGEGQGEDPVVALKAQELQQRAVKDQADIQAKQQSLQLDQQRIAANQQANEARIQGQKDIADQRAAVAMERIYAPKQGGR
;
A
#
# COMPACT_ATOMS: atom_id res chain seq x y z
N MET A 1 4.22 -22.82 52.72
CA MET A 1 5.06 -21.64 52.94
C MET A 1 4.27 -20.44 52.45
N ALA A 2 3.73 -19.69 53.42
CA ALA A 2 2.96 -18.48 53.16
C ALA A 2 3.96 -17.34 52.90
N ILE A 3 3.81 -16.64 51.78
CA ILE A 3 4.56 -15.44 51.50
C ILE A 3 3.65 -14.29 51.90
N ASP A 4 3.99 -13.64 53.03
CA ASP A 4 3.42 -12.38 53.43
C ASP A 4 3.73 -11.30 52.34
N LYS A 5 2.71 -10.84 51.65
CA LYS A 5 2.76 -9.59 50.93
C LYS A 5 2.49 -8.45 51.90
N VAL A 6 3.52 -7.74 52.29
CA VAL A 6 3.39 -6.46 52.96
C VAL A 6 2.79 -5.47 51.92
N VAL A 7 1.51 -5.15 52.13
CA VAL A 7 0.86 -4.05 51.42
C VAL A 7 1.36 -2.76 52.05
N ASN A 8 2.22 -2.01 51.34
CA ASN A 8 2.53 -0.64 51.69
C ASN A 8 1.27 0.20 51.43
N LEU A 9 0.54 0.51 52.45
CA LEU A 9 -0.49 1.55 52.41
C LEU A 9 0.21 2.90 52.31
N ALA A 10 -0.11 3.66 51.26
CA ALA A 10 0.27 5.05 51.14
C ALA A 10 -0.19 5.84 52.40
N PRO A 11 0.56 6.87 52.85
CA PRO A 11 0.16 7.68 53.95
C PRO A 11 -1.20 8.33 53.70
N VAL A 12 -2.04 8.40 54.73
CA VAL A 12 -3.44 8.86 54.67
C VAL A 12 -3.55 10.31 54.11
N THR A 13 -2.49 11.08 54.18
CA THR A 13 -2.36 12.41 53.59
C THR A 13 -2.45 12.40 52.05
N ASP A 14 -1.87 11.41 51.37
CA ASP A 14 -1.91 11.30 49.90
C ASP A 14 -3.29 10.87 49.39
N ILE A 15 -4.04 10.15 50.22
CA ILE A 15 -5.43 9.74 49.90
C ILE A 15 -6.39 10.93 50.02
N ILE A 16 -6.12 11.85 50.98
CA ILE A 16 -6.95 13.05 51.16
C ILE A 16 -6.66 14.05 50.04
N GLU A 17 -5.42 14.22 49.58
CA GLU A 17 -5.09 15.07 48.40
C GLU A 17 -5.71 14.50 47.10
N MET A 18 -5.74 13.19 46.91
CA MET A 18 -6.41 12.57 45.75
C MET A 18 -7.95 12.66 45.83
N MET A 19 -8.54 12.86 46.99
CA MET A 19 -10.00 13.05 47.14
C MET A 19 -10.43 14.51 47.08
N GLU A 20 -9.51 15.48 47.15
CA GLU A 20 -9.79 16.91 46.97
C GLU A 20 -9.66 17.35 45.49
N GLU A 21 -9.00 16.59 44.63
CA GLU A 21 -8.93 16.89 43.18
C GLU A 21 -10.17 16.44 42.38
N ASP A 22 -11.01 15.54 42.93
CA ASP A 22 -12.22 15.02 42.26
C ASP A 22 -13.54 15.58 42.85
N ALA A 23 -13.54 16.73 43.49
CA ALA A 23 -14.79 17.35 43.92
C ALA A 23 -15.41 18.15 42.77
N PRO A 24 -16.66 17.85 42.36
CA PRO A 24 -17.30 18.62 41.28
C PRO A 24 -17.41 20.11 41.70
N ASP A 25 -17.07 21.03 40.76
CA ASP A 25 -17.23 22.45 40.94
C ASP A 25 -18.74 22.75 41.16
N ILE A 26 -19.09 23.07 42.40
CA ILE A 26 -20.48 23.45 42.76
C ILE A 26 -20.60 24.96 42.67
N GLU A 27 -21.22 25.45 41.62
CA GLU A 27 -21.58 26.85 41.51
C GLU A 27 -22.95 27.10 42.12
N VAL A 28 -23.00 27.85 43.25
CA VAL A 28 -24.25 28.19 43.93
C VAL A 28 -24.73 29.56 43.45
N ILE A 29 -25.70 29.58 42.56
CA ILE A 29 -26.35 30.81 42.10
C ILE A 29 -27.47 31.16 43.05
N LEU A 30 -27.37 32.30 43.80
CA LEU A 30 -28.39 32.84 44.65
C LEU A 30 -29.35 33.73 43.79
N GLU A 31 -30.59 33.32 43.68
CA GLU A 31 -31.61 34.14 43.06
C GLU A 31 -32.13 35.25 43.98
N ASP A 32 -32.61 36.35 43.44
CA ASP A 32 -33.09 37.53 44.16
C ASP A 32 -34.28 37.25 45.12
N ASP A 33 -34.92 36.11 45.02
CA ASP A 33 -36.01 35.64 45.92
C ASP A 33 -35.52 34.85 47.16
N GLY A 34 -34.20 34.67 47.29
CA GLY A 34 -33.58 33.94 48.40
C GLY A 34 -33.56 32.41 48.23
N SER A 35 -33.91 31.89 47.05
CA SER A 35 -33.66 30.48 46.68
C SER A 35 -32.23 30.31 46.14
N ALA A 36 -31.61 29.20 46.47
CA ALA A 36 -30.32 28.84 45.93
C ALA A 36 -30.49 27.71 44.91
N VAL A 37 -30.15 27.96 43.66
CA VAL A 37 -30.03 26.91 42.63
C VAL A 37 -28.57 26.43 42.67
N VAL A 38 -28.39 25.13 42.99
CA VAL A 38 -27.10 24.48 42.92
C VAL A 38 -26.99 23.84 41.54
N GLU A 39 -26.28 24.50 40.64
CA GLU A 39 -25.87 23.83 39.42
C GLU A 39 -24.61 23.02 39.70
N VAL A 40 -24.78 21.72 39.72
CA VAL A 40 -23.66 20.80 39.69
C VAL A 40 -23.31 20.63 38.22
N SER A 41 -22.26 21.28 37.78
CA SER A 41 -21.67 20.93 36.50
C SER A 41 -21.01 19.56 36.67
N GLU A 42 -21.74 18.51 36.37
CA GLU A 42 -21.12 17.23 36.04
C GLU A 42 -20.37 17.46 34.70
N GLU A 43 -19.18 18.06 34.72
CA GLU A 43 -18.20 17.77 33.70
C GLU A 43 -17.87 16.29 33.86
N ASN A 44 -18.61 15.45 33.13
CA ASN A 44 -18.22 14.08 32.87
C ASN A 44 -16.90 14.17 32.10
N ASP A 45 -15.79 14.14 32.81
CA ASP A 45 -14.45 14.04 32.24
C ASP A 45 -14.29 12.61 31.68
N VAL A 46 -15.04 12.38 30.59
CA VAL A 46 -15.08 11.09 29.88
C VAL A 46 -13.83 11.05 29.03
N ASP A 47 -12.91 10.16 29.38
CA ASP A 47 -11.69 9.93 28.59
C ASP A 47 -12.03 9.91 27.10
N PHE A 48 -11.24 10.64 26.32
CA PHE A 48 -11.52 10.84 24.88
C PHE A 48 -11.69 9.53 24.12
N TYR A 49 -10.92 8.50 24.49
CA TYR A 49 -10.94 7.19 23.84
C TYR A 49 -11.84 6.14 24.52
N SER A 50 -12.56 6.52 25.58
CA SER A 50 -13.47 5.61 26.29
C SER A 50 -14.69 5.24 25.45
N ASN A 51 -15.41 4.21 25.91
CA ASN A 51 -16.66 3.78 25.30
C ASN A 51 -17.81 4.72 25.74
N LEU A 52 -18.25 5.61 24.83
CA LEU A 52 -19.32 6.56 25.09
C LEU A 52 -20.68 5.90 25.36
N ALA A 53 -20.86 4.64 24.97
CA ALA A 53 -22.11 3.91 25.21
C ALA A 53 -22.38 3.69 26.71
N GLU A 54 -21.39 3.90 27.59
CA GLU A 54 -21.59 3.86 29.06
C GLU A 54 -22.30 5.10 29.61
N VAL A 55 -22.25 6.21 28.85
CA VAL A 55 -22.74 7.54 29.27
C VAL A 55 -23.99 7.97 28.49
N ILE A 56 -24.15 7.50 27.25
CA ILE A 56 -25.30 7.82 26.39
C ILE A 56 -26.55 7.11 26.95
N ASP A 57 -27.69 7.82 26.89
CA ASP A 57 -28.99 7.30 27.34
C ASP A 57 -29.44 6.06 26.52
N GLU A 58 -30.04 5.07 27.19
CA GLU A 58 -30.50 3.82 26.55
C GLU A 58 -31.52 4.06 25.43
N ASP A 59 -32.40 5.06 25.55
CA ASP A 59 -33.39 5.41 24.53
C ASP A 59 -32.71 5.95 23.28
N GLU A 60 -31.65 6.74 23.42
CA GLU A 60 -30.85 7.28 22.31
C GLU A 60 -30.02 6.18 21.64
N LEU A 61 -29.36 5.31 22.41
CA LEU A 61 -28.67 4.14 21.87
C LEU A 61 -29.64 3.23 21.09
N GLY A 62 -30.87 3.06 21.57
CA GLY A 62 -31.91 2.31 20.87
C GLY A 62 -32.29 2.95 19.52
N GLN A 63 -32.41 4.28 19.48
CA GLN A 63 -32.71 4.98 18.22
C GLN A 63 -31.56 4.89 17.22
N ILE A 64 -30.31 5.11 17.65
CA ILE A 64 -29.10 4.94 16.84
C ILE A 64 -29.03 3.54 16.24
N SER A 65 -29.30 2.52 17.06
CA SER A 65 -29.31 1.13 16.60
C SER A 65 -30.35 0.87 15.52
N LEU A 66 -31.58 1.32 15.70
CA LEU A 66 -32.65 1.14 14.71
C LEU A 66 -32.29 1.80 13.37
N ASP A 67 -31.77 3.02 13.41
CA ASP A 67 -31.38 3.74 12.21
C ASP A 67 -30.20 3.05 11.49
N LEU A 68 -29.20 2.57 12.23
CA LEU A 68 -28.04 1.88 11.66
C LEU A 68 -28.42 0.50 11.06
N LEU A 69 -29.30 -0.26 11.73
CA LEU A 69 -29.78 -1.52 11.20
C LEU A 69 -30.61 -1.32 9.90
N ALA A 70 -31.43 -0.27 9.84
CA ALA A 70 -32.16 0.07 8.62
C ALA A 70 -31.21 0.42 7.46
N LEU A 71 -30.13 1.14 7.74
CA LEU A 71 -29.09 1.46 6.75
C LEU A 71 -28.33 0.21 6.31
N PHE A 72 -28.02 -0.69 7.23
CA PHE A 72 -27.35 -1.96 6.92
C PHE A 72 -28.20 -2.83 6.00
N GLU A 73 -29.48 -3.00 6.28
CA GLU A 73 -30.40 -3.78 5.42
C GLU A 73 -30.54 -3.16 4.02
N ALA A 74 -30.54 -1.83 3.93
CA ALA A 74 -30.54 -1.11 2.64
C ALA A 74 -29.26 -1.39 1.86
N ASP A 75 -28.10 -1.33 2.50
CA ASP A 75 -26.81 -1.61 1.85
C ASP A 75 -26.68 -3.08 1.42
N LYS A 76 -27.10 -4.01 2.27
CA LYS A 76 -27.17 -5.45 1.98
C LYS A 76 -28.07 -5.73 0.77
N SER A 77 -29.27 -5.13 0.75
CA SER A 77 -30.18 -5.27 -0.39
C SER A 77 -29.60 -4.68 -1.68
N SER A 78 -28.87 -3.56 -1.59
CA SER A 78 -28.30 -2.88 -2.76
C SER A 78 -27.28 -3.71 -3.53
N ARG A 79 -26.58 -4.64 -2.87
CA ARG A 79 -25.55 -5.49 -3.48
C ARG A 79 -26.01 -6.90 -3.82
N SER A 80 -27.29 -7.23 -3.67
CA SER A 80 -27.84 -8.59 -3.84
C SER A 80 -27.52 -9.24 -5.20
N ASP A 81 -27.56 -8.47 -6.30
CA ASP A 81 -27.23 -8.97 -7.63
C ASP A 81 -25.74 -9.33 -7.76
N TRP A 82 -24.87 -8.55 -7.11
CA TRP A 82 -23.44 -8.81 -7.03
C TRP A 82 -23.16 -10.07 -6.21
N GLU A 83 -23.81 -10.24 -5.06
CA GLU A 83 -23.72 -11.45 -4.22
C GLU A 83 -24.19 -12.71 -4.94
N ASP A 84 -25.26 -12.60 -5.70
CA ASP A 84 -25.79 -13.68 -6.54
C ASP A 84 -24.77 -14.14 -7.60
N MET A 85 -24.09 -13.21 -8.26
CA MET A 85 -23.03 -13.52 -9.23
C MET A 85 -21.82 -14.16 -8.55
N TYR A 86 -21.41 -13.60 -7.42
CA TYR A 86 -20.29 -14.07 -6.61
C TYR A 86 -20.55 -15.50 -6.13
N SER A 87 -21.70 -15.76 -5.52
CA SER A 87 -22.09 -17.07 -5.00
C SER A 87 -22.21 -18.14 -6.10
N LYS A 88 -22.88 -17.82 -7.21
CA LYS A 88 -23.00 -18.74 -8.38
C LYS A 88 -21.66 -19.03 -9.04
N GLY A 89 -20.74 -18.09 -8.99
CA GLY A 89 -19.39 -18.24 -9.50
C GLY A 89 -18.55 -19.27 -8.72
N MET A 90 -18.79 -19.41 -7.43
CA MET A 90 -18.10 -20.39 -6.57
C MET A 90 -18.24 -21.83 -7.10
N GLU A 91 -19.41 -22.19 -7.63
CA GLU A 91 -19.63 -23.51 -8.23
C GLU A 91 -18.76 -23.76 -9.48
N LEU A 92 -18.36 -22.67 -10.19
CA LEU A 92 -17.53 -22.75 -11.39
C LEU A 92 -16.03 -22.95 -11.08
N LEU A 93 -15.62 -22.83 -9.81
CA LEU A 93 -14.25 -23.13 -9.39
C LEU A 93 -13.93 -24.64 -9.48
N GLY A 94 -14.96 -25.50 -9.43
CA GLY A 94 -14.76 -26.94 -9.54
C GLY A 94 -14.03 -27.57 -8.36
N LEU A 95 -14.08 -26.96 -7.18
CA LEU A 95 -13.39 -27.44 -5.98
C LEU A 95 -14.06 -28.67 -5.37
N LYS A 96 -15.31 -28.97 -5.76
CA LYS A 96 -16.08 -30.13 -5.31
C LYS A 96 -16.35 -31.06 -6.47
N ILE A 97 -16.18 -32.36 -6.25
CA ILE A 97 -16.61 -33.40 -7.19
C ILE A 97 -18.13 -33.57 -7.04
N GLU A 98 -18.86 -33.27 -8.11
CA GLU A 98 -20.34 -33.39 -8.14
C GLU A 98 -20.80 -34.73 -8.67
N ASP A 99 -21.61 -35.45 -7.88
CA ASP A 99 -22.37 -36.59 -8.36
C ASP A 99 -23.71 -36.12 -8.93
N ARG A 100 -23.79 -36.03 -10.25
CA ARG A 100 -25.02 -35.58 -10.95
C ARG A 100 -26.02 -36.72 -11.20
N THR A 101 -27.27 -36.41 -10.90
CA THR A 101 -28.38 -37.31 -11.15
C THR A 101 -29.23 -36.88 -12.35
N ARG A 102 -28.98 -35.70 -12.90
CA ARG A 102 -29.66 -35.15 -14.09
C ARG A 102 -28.64 -34.84 -15.18
N PRO A 103 -28.88 -35.10 -16.46
CA PRO A 103 -30.11 -35.64 -17.06
C PRO A 103 -30.36 -37.14 -16.79
N PHE A 104 -29.34 -37.89 -16.37
CA PHE A 104 -29.45 -39.29 -15.93
C PHE A 104 -28.51 -39.53 -14.75
N ARG A 105 -28.74 -40.61 -14.02
CA ARG A 105 -27.93 -40.98 -12.85
C ARG A 105 -26.53 -41.39 -13.29
N GLY A 106 -25.48 -40.70 -12.74
CA GLY A 106 -24.10 -40.89 -13.17
C GLY A 106 -23.69 -40.00 -14.36
N ALA A 107 -24.46 -38.93 -14.65
CA ALA A 107 -24.06 -37.90 -15.59
C ALA A 107 -22.75 -37.20 -15.15
N ALA A 108 -21.97 -36.71 -16.12
CA ALA A 108 -20.67 -36.11 -15.87
C ALA A 108 -20.75 -34.87 -14.96
N GLY A 109 -20.07 -34.92 -13.81
CA GLY A 109 -19.92 -33.82 -12.85
C GLY A 109 -18.75 -32.90 -13.14
N ALA A 110 -17.97 -33.13 -14.20
CA ALA A 110 -16.75 -32.36 -14.50
C ALA A 110 -17.04 -30.87 -14.67
N VAL A 111 -16.15 -30.05 -14.12
CA VAL A 111 -16.12 -28.59 -14.29
C VAL A 111 -14.87 -28.22 -15.08
N HIS A 112 -15.00 -27.34 -16.07
CA HIS A 112 -13.83 -26.86 -16.82
C HIS A 112 -13.02 -25.91 -15.97
N PRO A 113 -11.69 -26.13 -15.74
CA PRO A 113 -10.91 -25.41 -14.74
C PRO A 113 -10.47 -24.01 -15.19
N MET A 114 -11.03 -23.45 -16.27
CA MET A 114 -10.59 -22.18 -16.86
C MET A 114 -10.60 -21.01 -15.85
N LEU A 115 -11.65 -20.91 -15.02
CA LEU A 115 -11.74 -19.85 -14.00
C LEU A 115 -10.69 -20.03 -12.93
N THR A 116 -10.55 -21.24 -12.40
CA THR A 116 -9.59 -21.57 -11.35
C THR A 116 -8.15 -21.41 -11.83
N GLU A 117 -7.84 -21.86 -13.06
CA GLU A 117 -6.55 -21.66 -13.71
C GLU A 117 -6.16 -20.17 -13.75
N SER A 118 -7.12 -19.33 -14.18
CA SER A 118 -6.90 -17.88 -14.27
C SER A 118 -6.63 -17.24 -12.92
N ILE A 119 -7.39 -17.62 -11.89
CA ILE A 119 -7.23 -17.07 -10.53
C ILE A 119 -5.90 -17.50 -9.93
N VAL A 120 -5.56 -18.78 -10.01
CA VAL A 120 -4.31 -19.30 -9.41
C VAL A 120 -3.07 -18.75 -10.10
N GLN A 121 -3.12 -18.56 -11.42
CA GLN A 121 -2.02 -17.92 -12.16
C GLN A 121 -1.84 -16.47 -11.73
N PHE A 122 -2.94 -15.71 -11.65
CA PHE A 122 -2.91 -14.33 -11.15
C PHE A 122 -2.36 -14.25 -9.72
N GLN A 123 -2.91 -15.05 -8.79
CA GLN A 123 -2.48 -15.11 -7.40
C GLN A 123 -0.99 -15.37 -7.27
N SER A 124 -0.51 -16.43 -7.95
CA SER A 124 0.92 -16.82 -7.88
C SER A 124 1.85 -15.74 -8.42
N GLN A 125 1.43 -15.04 -9.47
CA GLN A 125 2.20 -13.99 -10.09
C GLN A 125 2.20 -12.72 -9.23
N ALA A 126 1.02 -12.28 -8.78
CA ALA A 126 0.88 -11.09 -7.93
C ALA A 126 1.60 -11.28 -6.59
N PHE A 127 1.47 -12.45 -5.95
CA PHE A 127 2.15 -12.76 -4.70
C PHE A 127 3.66 -12.66 -4.82
N LYS A 128 4.25 -13.21 -5.89
CA LYS A 128 5.69 -13.14 -6.13
C LYS A 128 6.18 -11.70 -6.31
N GLU A 129 5.38 -10.85 -6.95
CA GLU A 129 5.74 -9.45 -7.22
C GLU A 129 5.58 -8.56 -5.97
N LEU A 130 4.47 -8.72 -5.24
CA LEU A 130 4.11 -7.85 -4.11
C LEU A 130 4.76 -8.27 -2.78
N MET A 131 5.20 -9.54 -2.67
CA MET A 131 5.87 -10.09 -1.49
C MET A 131 7.27 -10.62 -1.83
N PRO A 132 8.24 -9.75 -2.15
CA PRO A 132 9.61 -10.17 -2.42
C PRO A 132 10.31 -10.69 -1.17
N ALA A 133 11.31 -11.56 -1.35
CA ALA A 133 12.02 -12.22 -0.26
C ALA A 133 12.78 -11.28 0.69
N GLY A 134 13.12 -10.07 0.25
CA GLY A 134 13.75 -9.02 1.06
C GLY A 134 12.78 -8.18 1.90
N GLY A 135 11.48 -8.49 1.84
CA GLY A 135 10.41 -7.71 2.46
C GLY A 135 9.71 -6.79 1.46
N PRO A 136 8.41 -6.50 1.70
CA PRO A 136 7.58 -5.74 0.75
C PRO A 136 7.73 -4.21 0.88
N VAL A 137 8.34 -3.69 1.94
CA VAL A 137 8.40 -2.25 2.24
C VAL A 137 9.70 -1.64 1.76
N ARG A 138 9.59 -0.51 1.10
CA ARG A 138 10.66 0.42 0.72
C ARG A 138 10.32 1.80 1.22
N THR A 139 11.31 2.55 1.64
CA THR A 139 11.15 3.94 2.07
C THR A 139 11.78 4.91 1.07
N GLN A 140 11.23 6.11 1.01
CA GLN A 140 11.77 7.22 0.22
C GLN A 140 11.78 8.48 1.09
N THR A 141 12.92 9.18 1.13
CA THR A 141 13.04 10.47 1.81
C THR A 141 12.33 11.57 1.03
N LEU A 142 11.60 12.42 1.74
CA LEU A 142 10.93 13.59 1.16
C LEU A 142 11.81 14.82 1.34
N GLY A 143 11.92 15.65 0.30
CA GLY A 143 12.71 16.87 0.27
C GLY A 143 14.22 16.64 0.10
N LYS A 144 15.05 17.50 0.70
CA LYS A 144 16.51 17.39 0.60
C LYS A 144 17.01 16.15 1.38
N GLU A 145 17.82 15.33 0.73
CA GLU A 145 18.46 14.18 1.36
C GLU A 145 19.56 14.65 2.31
N THR A 146 19.35 14.42 3.60
CA THR A 146 20.37 14.54 4.63
C THR A 146 20.76 13.16 5.13
N LEU A 147 21.96 13.01 5.68
CA LEU A 147 22.42 11.72 6.20
C LEU A 147 21.46 11.17 7.27
N ASP A 148 20.94 12.03 8.14
CA ASP A 148 20.01 11.65 9.21
C ASP A 148 18.69 11.14 8.66
N LYS A 149 18.12 11.80 7.62
CA LYS A 149 16.89 11.36 6.95
C LYS A 149 17.06 10.01 6.25
N VAL A 150 18.22 9.79 5.61
CA VAL A 150 18.52 8.50 4.96
C VAL A 150 18.62 7.37 5.99
N GLN A 151 19.29 7.65 7.14
CA GLN A 151 19.36 6.69 8.24
C GLN A 151 17.99 6.43 8.88
N GLN A 152 17.17 7.45 9.06
CA GLN A 152 15.79 7.35 9.52
C GLN A 152 14.97 6.47 8.57
N ALA A 153 15.01 6.75 7.27
CA ALA A 153 14.31 5.98 6.26
C ALA A 153 14.73 4.49 6.27
N SER A 154 16.03 4.22 6.43
CA SER A 154 16.53 2.84 6.55
C SER A 154 16.01 2.15 7.81
N ARG A 155 15.99 2.83 8.98
CA ARG A 155 15.45 2.24 10.22
C ARG A 155 13.96 1.92 10.09
N VAL A 156 13.18 2.82 9.52
CA VAL A 156 11.73 2.61 9.27
C VAL A 156 11.51 1.42 8.33
N GLN A 157 12.26 1.35 7.23
CA GLN A 157 12.18 0.25 6.27
C GLN A 157 12.47 -1.11 6.92
N ASP A 158 13.59 -1.22 7.63
CA ASP A 158 14.03 -2.45 8.27
C ASP A 158 13.02 -2.89 9.34
N PHE A 159 12.54 -1.94 10.15
CA PHE A 159 11.55 -2.22 11.18
C PHE A 159 10.21 -2.69 10.56
N MET A 160 9.67 -2.00 9.58
CA MET A 160 8.41 -2.39 8.96
C MET A 160 8.51 -3.76 8.25
N ASN A 161 9.61 -4.01 7.56
CA ASN A 161 9.85 -5.32 6.97
C ASN A 161 9.94 -6.42 8.02
N TYR A 162 10.62 -6.16 9.15
CA TYR A 162 10.67 -7.09 10.27
C TYR A 162 9.27 -7.34 10.87
N GLN A 163 8.48 -6.30 11.09
CA GLN A 163 7.12 -6.43 11.61
C GLN A 163 6.25 -7.29 10.68
N ILE A 164 6.22 -6.99 9.39
CA ILE A 164 5.37 -7.65 8.40
C ILE A 164 5.81 -9.11 8.15
N THR A 165 7.11 -9.38 8.09
CA THR A 165 7.59 -10.72 7.72
C THR A 165 7.80 -11.66 8.90
N THR A 166 8.02 -11.13 10.10
CA THR A 166 8.43 -11.94 11.27
C THR A 166 7.44 -11.86 12.42
N VAL A 167 6.98 -10.67 12.77
CA VAL A 167 6.09 -10.47 13.93
C VAL A 167 4.64 -10.76 13.57
N MET A 168 4.15 -10.21 12.45
CA MET A 168 2.80 -10.45 11.93
C MET A 168 2.76 -11.77 11.15
N LYS A 169 2.72 -12.89 11.86
CA LYS A 169 2.73 -14.23 11.22
C LYS A 169 1.53 -14.48 10.32
N GLU A 170 0.44 -13.82 10.61
CA GLU A 170 -0.81 -13.87 9.83
C GLU A 170 -0.70 -13.14 8.50
N TYR A 171 0.18 -12.15 8.38
CA TYR A 171 0.22 -11.26 7.22
C TYR A 171 0.42 -12.00 5.89
N THR A 172 1.42 -12.86 5.82
CA THR A 172 1.77 -13.56 4.58
C THR A 172 0.69 -14.51 4.09
N PRO A 173 0.12 -15.42 4.94
CA PRO A 173 -0.95 -16.31 4.49
C PRO A 173 -2.25 -15.56 4.17
N GLU A 174 -2.62 -14.54 4.95
CA GLU A 174 -3.80 -13.73 4.67
C GLU A 174 -3.64 -12.89 3.40
N PHE A 175 -2.43 -12.42 3.08
CA PHE A 175 -2.15 -11.70 1.85
C PHE A 175 -2.25 -12.61 0.61
N ASP A 176 -1.77 -13.86 0.70
CA ASP A 176 -1.94 -14.85 -0.36
C ASP A 176 -3.43 -15.16 -0.60
N GLN A 177 -4.20 -15.32 0.49
CA GLN A 177 -5.65 -15.52 0.44
C GLN A 177 -6.37 -14.29 -0.13
N LEU A 178 -5.96 -13.08 0.24
CA LEU A 178 -6.48 -11.81 -0.31
C LEU A 178 -6.37 -11.79 -1.84
N LEU A 179 -5.21 -12.15 -2.38
CA LEU A 179 -4.99 -12.18 -3.83
C LEU A 179 -5.89 -13.18 -4.53
N PHE A 180 -6.23 -14.32 -3.89
CA PHE A 180 -7.21 -15.25 -4.41
C PHE A 180 -8.59 -14.60 -4.52
N TYR A 181 -9.08 -13.94 -3.47
CA TYR A 181 -10.39 -13.29 -3.46
C TYR A 181 -10.46 -12.08 -4.39
N VAL A 182 -9.39 -11.29 -4.48
CA VAL A 182 -9.28 -10.21 -5.47
C VAL A 182 -9.35 -10.76 -6.88
N GLY A 183 -8.64 -11.83 -7.19
CA GLY A 183 -8.71 -12.49 -8.49
C GLY A 183 -10.10 -13.05 -8.77
N TYR A 184 -10.71 -13.72 -7.81
CA TYR A 184 -12.01 -14.33 -7.95
C TYR A 184 -13.13 -13.29 -8.09
N GLY A 185 -13.37 -12.51 -7.04
CA GLY A 185 -14.53 -11.62 -6.91
C GLY A 185 -14.26 -10.18 -7.33
N GLY A 186 -13.00 -9.79 -7.49
CA GLY A 186 -12.57 -8.44 -7.89
C GLY A 186 -12.31 -7.48 -6.74
N SER A 187 -12.72 -7.79 -5.53
CA SER A 187 -12.53 -7.00 -4.32
C SER A 187 -12.10 -7.88 -3.17
N ALA A 188 -11.22 -7.38 -2.34
CA ALA A 188 -10.97 -7.83 -0.99
C ALA A 188 -10.47 -6.64 -0.16
N PHE A 189 -10.57 -6.72 1.13
CA PHE A 189 -10.26 -5.60 2.02
C PHE A 189 -9.24 -6.04 3.07
N LYS A 190 -8.48 -5.07 3.55
CA LYS A 190 -7.67 -5.22 4.75
C LYS A 190 -8.11 -4.22 5.80
N LYS A 191 -8.19 -4.65 7.05
CA LYS A 191 -8.42 -3.78 8.20
C LYS A 191 -7.11 -3.62 8.96
N VAL A 192 -6.62 -2.39 9.05
CA VAL A 192 -5.38 -2.03 9.74
C VAL A 192 -5.74 -1.34 11.04
N TYR A 193 -5.33 -1.91 12.18
CA TYR A 193 -5.63 -1.34 13.50
C TYR A 193 -4.61 -1.81 14.53
N TYR A 194 -4.61 -1.15 15.69
CA TYR A 194 -3.86 -1.60 16.85
C TYR A 194 -4.71 -2.58 17.65
N ASP A 195 -4.19 -3.77 17.90
CA ASP A 195 -4.85 -4.79 18.69
C ASP A 195 -4.30 -4.73 20.12
N GLU A 196 -5.14 -4.30 21.06
CA GLU A 196 -4.75 -4.12 22.47
C GLU A 196 -4.42 -5.45 23.15
N GLN A 197 -5.09 -6.54 22.77
CA GLN A 197 -4.84 -7.87 23.34
C GLN A 197 -3.49 -8.44 22.86
N LEU A 198 -3.12 -8.17 21.62
CA LEU A 198 -1.82 -8.57 21.06
C LEU A 198 -0.73 -7.54 21.34
N GLY A 199 -1.10 -6.31 21.74
CA GLY A 199 -0.17 -5.20 22.00
C GLY A 199 0.64 -4.79 20.79
N ARG A 200 0.07 -4.90 19.59
CA ARG A 200 0.75 -4.56 18.31
C ARG A 200 -0.22 -4.16 17.20
N MET A 201 0.33 -3.51 16.20
CA MET A 201 -0.40 -3.29 14.95
C MET A 201 -0.69 -4.62 14.24
N VAL A 202 -1.86 -4.72 13.64
CA VAL A 202 -2.29 -5.85 12.82
C VAL A 202 -2.89 -5.35 11.51
N SER A 203 -2.78 -6.19 10.48
CA SER A 203 -3.44 -5.98 9.19
C SER A 203 -4.15 -7.28 8.82
N ARG A 204 -5.48 -7.30 9.01
CA ARG A 204 -6.32 -8.49 8.86
C ARG A 204 -7.09 -8.47 7.53
N LEU A 205 -7.20 -9.63 6.92
CA LEU A 205 -8.05 -9.82 5.75
C LEU A 205 -9.52 -9.72 6.16
N VAL A 206 -10.27 -8.89 5.45
CA VAL A 206 -11.72 -8.80 5.52
C VAL A 206 -12.30 -9.20 4.17
N LEU A 207 -13.16 -10.19 4.19
CA LEU A 207 -13.79 -10.71 2.99
C LEU A 207 -14.86 -9.73 2.48
N PRO A 208 -15.14 -9.71 1.17
CA PRO A 208 -16.17 -8.83 0.62
C PRO A 208 -17.58 -9.11 1.15
N ASP A 209 -17.82 -10.32 1.64
CA ASP A 209 -19.06 -10.74 2.28
C ASP A 209 -19.24 -10.13 3.66
N ASP A 210 -18.15 -9.84 4.37
CA ASP A 210 -18.17 -9.30 5.73
C ASP A 210 -18.05 -7.75 5.74
N LEU A 211 -17.80 -7.09 4.60
CA LEU A 211 -17.74 -5.63 4.51
C LEU A 211 -18.85 -5.08 3.61
N TYR A 212 -19.72 -4.27 4.16
CA TYR A 212 -20.87 -3.68 3.48
C TYR A 212 -20.62 -2.20 3.24
N ILE A 213 -20.72 -1.80 1.98
CA ILE A 213 -20.57 -0.43 1.51
C ILE A 213 -21.77 -0.14 0.60
N PRO A 214 -22.36 1.08 0.61
CA PRO A 214 -23.42 1.44 -0.33
C PRO A 214 -22.99 1.14 -1.78
N TYR A 215 -23.76 0.35 -2.51
CA TYR A 215 -23.38 -0.11 -3.87
C TYR A 215 -23.21 1.04 -4.87
N ASN A 216 -23.96 2.12 -4.69
CA ASN A 216 -23.88 3.32 -5.52
C ASN A 216 -22.92 4.38 -4.94
N GLY A 217 -22.11 4.00 -3.94
CA GLY A 217 -21.10 4.86 -3.35
C GLY A 217 -19.88 5.05 -4.25
N SER A 218 -18.89 5.79 -3.74
CA SER A 218 -17.58 5.94 -4.40
C SER A 218 -16.84 4.60 -4.45
N SER A 219 -16.00 4.40 -5.47
CA SER A 219 -15.04 3.30 -5.50
C SER A 219 -13.90 3.52 -4.48
N VAL A 220 -13.73 4.75 -4.02
CA VAL A 220 -12.76 5.13 -2.98
C VAL A 220 -13.42 4.98 -1.62
N ILE A 221 -12.87 4.08 -0.80
CA ILE A 221 -13.49 3.71 0.49
C ILE A 221 -13.51 4.88 1.49
N SER A 222 -12.53 5.77 1.44
CA SER A 222 -12.47 6.98 2.28
C SER A 222 -13.58 7.98 2.01
N GLU A 223 -14.12 7.99 0.79
CA GLU A 223 -15.24 8.87 0.40
C GLU A 223 -16.62 8.25 0.67
N CYS A 224 -16.66 6.98 1.10
CA CYS A 224 -17.93 6.32 1.39
C CYS A 224 -18.57 6.93 2.64
N PRO A 225 -19.87 7.26 2.59
CA PRO A 225 -20.55 7.89 3.71
C PRO A 225 -20.64 7.00 4.94
N ARG A 226 -20.57 5.69 4.74
CA ARG A 226 -20.57 4.69 5.82
C ARG A 226 -19.91 3.40 5.35
N ILE A 227 -19.33 2.69 6.31
CA ILE A 227 -18.73 1.37 6.13
C ILE A 227 -19.25 0.51 7.27
N THR A 228 -19.80 -0.67 6.97
CA THR A 228 -20.25 -1.64 7.98
C THR A 228 -19.43 -2.90 7.86
N HIS A 229 -18.74 -3.26 8.94
CA HIS A 229 -17.95 -4.48 9.03
C HIS A 229 -18.67 -5.48 9.94
N ARG A 230 -19.03 -6.63 9.40
CA ARG A 230 -19.60 -7.75 10.14
C ARG A 230 -18.47 -8.57 10.74
N ILE A 231 -18.42 -8.65 12.05
CA ILE A 231 -17.38 -9.34 12.81
C ILE A 231 -17.97 -10.59 13.43
N SER A 232 -17.40 -11.74 13.14
CA SER A 232 -17.69 -12.99 13.84
C SER A 232 -16.67 -13.18 14.94
N MET A 233 -17.14 -13.42 16.15
CA MET A 233 -16.29 -13.73 17.30
C MET A 233 -16.88 -14.80 18.22
N ASP A 234 -16.01 -15.45 18.97
CA ASP A 234 -16.37 -16.41 20.01
C ASP A 234 -16.87 -15.69 21.28
N SER A 235 -17.80 -16.32 22.01
CA SER A 235 -18.32 -15.79 23.28
C SER A 235 -17.22 -15.47 24.29
N ASN A 236 -16.11 -16.22 24.30
CA ASN A 236 -14.99 -15.97 25.18
C ASN A 236 -14.18 -14.74 24.76
N GLU A 237 -14.05 -14.50 23.44
CA GLU A 237 -13.40 -13.30 22.92
C GLU A 237 -14.23 -12.05 23.22
N PHE A 238 -15.54 -12.12 23.04
CA PHE A 238 -16.46 -11.06 23.44
C PHE A 238 -16.29 -10.70 24.93
N ARG A 239 -16.29 -11.73 25.81
CA ARG A 239 -16.11 -11.51 27.27
C ARG A 239 -14.76 -10.87 27.60
N LYS A 240 -13.69 -11.21 26.90
CA LYS A 240 -12.38 -10.56 27.10
C LYS A 240 -12.44 -9.06 26.77
N ARG A 241 -13.14 -8.67 25.71
CA ARG A 241 -13.31 -7.26 25.34
C ARG A 241 -14.18 -6.49 26.32
N VAL A 242 -15.20 -7.13 26.87
CA VAL A 242 -15.99 -6.58 27.99
C VAL A 242 -15.11 -6.34 29.22
N VAL A 243 -14.28 -7.31 29.61
CA VAL A 243 -13.37 -7.17 30.77
C VAL A 243 -12.28 -6.11 30.51
N ALA A 244 -11.88 -5.94 29.28
CA ALA A 244 -10.93 -4.87 28.87
C ALA A 244 -11.57 -3.47 28.83
N GLY A 245 -12.91 -3.34 29.01
CA GLY A 245 -13.61 -2.05 28.90
C GLY A 245 -13.83 -1.59 27.46
N GLU A 246 -13.60 -2.46 26.48
CA GLU A 246 -13.87 -2.15 25.07
C GLU A 246 -15.37 -2.19 24.77
N TYR A 247 -16.11 -3.13 25.37
CA TYR A 247 -17.53 -3.37 25.15
C TYR A 247 -18.32 -3.31 26.45
N LEU A 248 -19.57 -2.88 26.35
CA LEU A 248 -20.53 -2.94 27.43
C LEU A 248 -20.81 -4.38 27.85
N ASP A 249 -21.07 -4.62 29.16
CA ASP A 249 -21.49 -5.92 29.67
C ASP A 249 -22.98 -6.15 29.40
N VAL A 250 -23.30 -6.41 28.14
CA VAL A 250 -24.66 -6.72 27.65
C VAL A 250 -24.78 -8.22 27.38
N THR A 251 -25.99 -8.74 27.49
CA THR A 251 -26.25 -10.15 27.19
C THR A 251 -26.41 -10.29 25.66
N VAL A 252 -25.39 -10.85 25.05
CA VAL A 252 -25.41 -11.17 23.60
C VAL A 252 -25.65 -12.66 23.46
N GLU A 253 -26.67 -13.02 22.67
CA GLU A 253 -26.98 -14.43 22.42
C GLU A 253 -26.27 -14.89 21.14
N PRO A 254 -25.61 -16.06 21.17
CA PRO A 254 -25.05 -16.65 19.96
C PRO A 254 -26.13 -16.85 18.90
N SER A 255 -25.78 -16.69 17.63
CA SER A 255 -26.75 -16.81 16.54
C SER A 255 -27.25 -18.23 16.41
N GLU A 256 -28.56 -18.43 16.51
CA GLU A 256 -29.19 -19.75 16.26
C GLU A 256 -29.01 -20.22 14.81
N ASN A 257 -28.73 -19.30 13.90
CA ASN A 257 -28.53 -19.58 12.49
C ASN A 257 -27.29 -18.84 11.96
N PRO A 258 -26.08 -19.33 12.23
CA PRO A 258 -24.83 -18.69 11.81
C PRO A 258 -24.70 -18.56 10.27
N LEU A 259 -25.57 -19.24 9.51
CA LEU A 259 -25.69 -19.14 8.06
C LEU A 259 -26.81 -18.19 7.62
N GLY A 260 -27.44 -17.49 8.54
CA GLY A 260 -28.67 -16.72 8.40
C GLY A 260 -28.75 -15.82 7.17
N GLY A 261 -29.19 -16.37 6.04
CA GLY A 261 -29.48 -15.62 4.83
C GLY A 261 -28.26 -15.22 3.99
N ASP A 262 -27.05 -15.53 4.43
CA ASP A 262 -25.83 -15.23 3.70
C ASP A 262 -25.54 -16.29 2.62
N GLN A 263 -25.88 -15.95 1.39
CA GLN A 263 -25.75 -16.87 0.24
C GLN A 263 -24.29 -17.21 -0.06
N ILE A 264 -23.38 -16.28 0.20
CA ILE A 264 -21.95 -16.45 -0.08
C ILE A 264 -21.37 -17.45 0.91
N ARG A 265 -21.57 -17.23 2.20
CA ARG A 265 -21.06 -18.09 3.28
C ARG A 265 -21.61 -19.52 3.14
N TYR A 266 -22.91 -19.65 2.87
CA TYR A 266 -23.51 -20.94 2.55
C TYR A 266 -22.88 -21.65 1.36
N SER A 267 -22.56 -20.90 0.30
CA SER A 267 -21.91 -21.45 -0.90
C SER A 267 -20.47 -21.87 -0.63
N VAL A 268 -19.72 -21.11 0.18
CA VAL A 268 -18.37 -21.46 0.62
C VAL A 268 -18.39 -22.73 1.45
N ASP A 269 -19.25 -22.83 2.45
CA ASP A 269 -19.38 -24.00 3.32
C ASP A 269 -19.79 -25.26 2.56
N LYS A 270 -20.72 -25.09 1.62
CA LYS A 270 -21.13 -26.19 0.71
C LYS A 270 -19.97 -26.70 -0.14
N ILE A 271 -19.09 -25.81 -0.60
CA ILE A 271 -17.95 -26.17 -1.44
C ILE A 271 -16.81 -26.76 -0.61
N THR A 272 -16.51 -26.16 0.54
CA THR A 272 -15.45 -26.62 1.46
C THR A 272 -15.85 -27.91 2.20
N GLY A 273 -17.13 -28.25 2.20
CA GLY A 273 -17.65 -29.43 2.89
C GLY A 273 -17.70 -29.23 4.41
N LEU A 274 -17.61 -27.98 4.88
CA LEU A 274 -17.84 -27.66 6.28
C LEU A 274 -19.31 -27.96 6.58
N VAL A 275 -19.55 -28.90 7.47
CA VAL A 275 -20.85 -29.16 8.04
C VAL A 275 -20.91 -28.40 9.34
N ASN A 276 -21.82 -27.46 9.43
CA ASN A 276 -22.07 -26.78 10.69
C ASN A 276 -22.54 -27.86 11.71
N THR A 277 -21.70 -28.11 12.71
CA THR A 277 -21.92 -29.17 13.71
C THR A 277 -22.91 -28.76 14.80
N GLY A 278 -23.51 -27.58 14.69
CA GLY A 278 -24.68 -27.20 15.49
C GLY A 278 -24.39 -26.73 16.92
N GLU A 279 -23.16 -26.34 17.22
CA GLU A 279 -22.89 -25.57 18.43
C GLU A 279 -22.79 -24.08 18.04
N PRO A 280 -23.85 -23.29 18.28
CA PRO A 280 -23.84 -21.87 17.97
C PRO A 280 -23.11 -21.16 19.12
N GLU A 281 -21.79 -21.03 19.00
CA GLU A 281 -20.99 -20.19 19.91
C GLU A 281 -20.56 -18.88 19.23
N GLU A 282 -20.85 -18.71 17.93
CA GLU A 282 -20.46 -17.51 17.21
C GLU A 282 -21.45 -16.36 17.42
N ILE A 283 -20.90 -15.23 17.84
CA ILE A 283 -21.59 -13.94 17.97
C ILE A 283 -21.25 -13.12 16.74
N PHE A 284 -22.25 -12.50 16.12
CA PHE A 284 -22.06 -11.58 14.99
C PHE A 284 -22.31 -10.14 15.45
N LEU A 285 -21.26 -9.33 15.32
CA LEU A 285 -21.31 -7.91 15.59
C LEU A 285 -21.24 -7.12 14.30
N LEU A 286 -21.95 -6.00 14.26
CA LEU A 286 -21.89 -5.03 13.17
C LEU A 286 -21.14 -3.78 13.67
N GLU A 287 -19.97 -3.52 13.12
CA GLU A 287 -19.17 -2.32 13.37
C GLU A 287 -19.43 -1.31 12.26
N PHE A 288 -20.05 -0.21 12.60
CA PHE A 288 -20.36 0.89 11.70
C PHE A 288 -19.34 2.00 11.85
N GLN A 289 -18.77 2.45 10.74
CA GLN A 289 -18.07 3.73 10.64
C GLN A 289 -18.99 4.71 9.93
N VAL A 290 -19.51 5.68 10.66
CA VAL A 290 -20.59 6.58 10.19
C VAL A 290 -20.51 7.93 10.89
N ASP A 291 -21.00 8.96 10.23
CA ASP A 291 -21.09 10.31 10.81
C ASP A 291 -22.45 10.46 11.52
N LEU A 292 -22.42 10.72 12.82
CA LEU A 292 -23.58 10.86 13.68
C LEU A 292 -23.54 12.20 14.42
N ASP A 293 -24.71 12.66 14.80
CA ASP A 293 -24.93 13.80 15.71
C ASP A 293 -25.55 13.20 16.98
N ILE A 294 -24.73 13.07 18.05
CA ILE A 294 -25.10 12.39 19.30
C ILE A 294 -25.32 13.44 20.35
N LEU A 295 -26.44 13.37 21.07
CA LEU A 295 -26.82 14.33 22.09
C LEU A 295 -25.77 14.35 23.24
N GLY A 296 -25.27 15.55 23.56
CA GLY A 296 -24.21 15.72 24.57
C GLY A 296 -22.78 15.48 24.08
N PHE A 297 -22.62 15.09 22.80
CA PHE A 297 -21.33 14.93 22.12
C PHE A 297 -21.33 15.57 20.72
N GLU A 298 -22.16 16.61 20.56
CA GLU A 298 -22.30 17.36 19.32
C GLU A 298 -21.04 18.17 19.01
N ASP A 299 -20.92 18.58 17.74
CA ASP A 299 -19.87 19.54 17.37
C ASP A 299 -20.29 20.94 17.82
N GLU A 300 -19.43 21.65 18.57
CA GLU A 300 -19.70 22.95 19.14
C GLU A 300 -18.87 24.05 18.49
N ASP A 301 -19.49 25.22 18.28
CA ASP A 301 -18.83 26.45 17.84
C ASP A 301 -18.00 27.03 19.02
N GLU A 302 -17.10 27.98 18.76
CA GLU A 302 -16.32 28.75 19.76
C GLU A 302 -17.13 29.28 20.93
N LYS A 303 -18.47 29.27 20.85
CA LYS A 303 -19.43 29.76 21.84
C LYS A 303 -20.20 28.66 22.59
N GLY A 304 -19.79 27.38 22.42
CA GLY A 304 -20.50 26.25 23.03
C GLY A 304 -21.92 26.03 22.50
N LYS A 305 -22.16 26.35 21.21
CA LYS A 305 -23.45 26.06 20.56
C LYS A 305 -23.28 24.93 19.56
N PRO A 306 -24.19 23.95 19.54
CA PRO A 306 -24.14 22.88 18.57
C PRO A 306 -24.21 23.45 17.13
N THR A 307 -23.22 22.98 16.30
CA THR A 307 -23.13 23.40 14.89
C THR A 307 -24.07 22.60 13.99
N GLY A 308 -24.57 21.44 14.45
CA GLY A 308 -25.34 20.48 13.66
C GLY A 308 -24.48 19.72 12.62
N ILE A 309 -23.15 19.77 12.75
CA ILE A 309 -22.23 18.97 11.95
C ILE A 309 -22.16 17.57 12.57
N LYS A 310 -22.38 16.55 11.73
CA LYS A 310 -22.23 15.17 12.16
C LYS A 310 -20.74 14.81 12.28
N LEU A 311 -20.38 14.23 13.40
CA LEU A 311 -19.01 13.77 13.68
C LEU A 311 -18.83 12.29 13.36
N PRO A 312 -17.60 11.85 12.98
CA PRO A 312 -17.33 10.46 12.67
C PRO A 312 -17.24 9.62 13.94
N TYR A 313 -18.05 8.55 14.03
CA TYR A 313 -18.06 7.58 15.11
C TYR A 313 -17.87 6.16 14.60
N VAL A 314 -17.38 5.27 15.48
CA VAL A 314 -17.42 3.83 15.31
C VAL A 314 -18.45 3.29 16.29
N VAL A 315 -19.54 2.75 15.77
CA VAL A 315 -20.62 2.14 16.58
C VAL A 315 -20.61 0.64 16.34
N THR A 316 -20.51 -0.13 17.40
CA THR A 316 -20.60 -1.59 17.33
C THR A 316 -21.89 -2.05 18.01
N LEU A 317 -22.64 -2.88 17.31
CA LEU A 317 -23.89 -3.44 17.83
C LEU A 317 -23.98 -4.95 17.53
N ASP A 318 -24.77 -5.67 18.32
CA ASP A 318 -25.10 -7.08 18.06
C ASP A 318 -26.10 -7.21 16.90
N GLU A 319 -25.79 -8.05 15.90
CA GLU A 319 -26.64 -8.24 14.72
C GLU A 319 -28.01 -8.82 15.10
N ASN A 320 -28.10 -9.66 16.15
CA ASN A 320 -29.33 -10.35 16.53
C ASN A 320 -30.27 -9.49 17.38
N SER A 321 -29.74 -8.93 18.46
CA SER A 321 -30.55 -8.15 19.43
C SER A 321 -30.66 -6.69 19.07
N GLY A 322 -29.73 -6.18 18.24
CA GLY A 322 -29.60 -4.75 17.94
C GLY A 322 -29.06 -3.95 19.13
N GLN A 323 -28.58 -4.57 20.20
CA GLN A 323 -28.00 -3.87 21.33
C GLN A 323 -26.65 -3.23 20.93
N VAL A 324 -26.46 -1.96 21.29
CA VAL A 324 -25.20 -1.27 21.10
C VAL A 324 -24.24 -1.72 22.18
N VAL A 325 -23.06 -2.19 21.78
CA VAL A 325 -21.99 -2.65 22.68
C VAL A 325 -20.87 -1.64 22.82
N SER A 326 -20.67 -0.76 21.82
CA SER A 326 -19.63 0.27 21.88
C SER A 326 -19.96 1.45 20.96
N VAL A 327 -19.66 2.66 21.43
CA VAL A 327 -19.65 3.90 20.64
C VAL A 327 -18.34 4.61 20.92
N ARG A 328 -17.54 4.83 19.88
CA ARG A 328 -16.22 5.47 20.02
C ARG A 328 -16.04 6.58 18.98
N ARG A 329 -15.32 7.63 19.38
CA ARG A 329 -14.92 8.70 18.47
C ARG A 329 -13.94 8.16 17.42
N ASN A 330 -14.14 8.56 16.15
CA ASN A 330 -13.32 8.08 15.04
C ASN A 330 -12.40 9.18 14.49
N TRP A 331 -11.81 9.98 15.38
CA TRP A 331 -10.80 10.99 15.05
C TRP A 331 -9.74 11.05 16.15
N LEU A 332 -8.66 11.78 15.93
CA LEU A 332 -7.61 11.98 16.93
C LEU A 332 -7.97 13.15 17.84
N GLU A 333 -7.68 13.05 19.12
CA GLU A 333 -7.95 14.09 20.13
C GLU A 333 -7.38 15.47 19.75
N ASN A 334 -6.19 15.49 19.15
CA ASN A 334 -5.49 16.72 18.73
C ASN A 334 -5.88 17.22 17.34
N ASP A 335 -6.87 16.61 16.67
CA ASP A 335 -7.30 17.00 15.33
C ASP A 335 -8.44 18.05 15.40
N GLU A 336 -8.10 19.30 15.11
CA GLU A 336 -9.08 20.41 15.09
C GLU A 336 -10.20 20.22 14.05
N TYR A 337 -9.93 19.46 12.97
CA TYR A 337 -10.88 19.21 11.89
C TYR A 337 -11.74 17.97 12.11
N LYS A 338 -11.46 17.20 13.15
CA LYS A 338 -12.16 15.95 13.49
C LYS A 338 -12.30 15.01 12.27
N CYS A 339 -11.20 14.85 11.52
CA CYS A 339 -11.18 14.02 10.32
C CYS A 339 -11.34 12.54 10.67
N ARG A 340 -12.18 11.85 9.89
CA ARG A 340 -12.41 10.42 10.05
C ARG A 340 -11.12 9.63 9.87
N ARG A 341 -10.76 8.80 10.86
CA ARG A 341 -9.65 7.84 10.73
C ARG A 341 -10.04 6.69 9.81
N GLU A 342 -9.11 6.31 8.97
CA GLU A 342 -9.28 5.21 8.03
C GLU A 342 -8.71 3.91 8.63
N TYR A 343 -9.46 2.82 8.49
CA TYR A 343 -9.04 1.49 8.95
C TYR A 343 -9.03 0.47 7.82
N PHE A 344 -9.71 0.74 6.71
CA PHE A 344 -9.90 -0.22 5.64
C PHE A 344 -9.15 0.17 4.38
N VAL A 345 -8.49 -0.80 3.79
CA VAL A 345 -7.83 -0.68 2.48
C VAL A 345 -8.53 -1.59 1.50
N HIS A 346 -8.92 -1.06 0.34
CA HIS A 346 -9.62 -1.77 -0.71
C HIS A 346 -8.65 -2.23 -1.81
N TYR A 347 -8.47 -3.53 -1.92
CA TYR A 347 -7.71 -4.16 -3.00
C TYR A 347 -8.65 -4.53 -4.14
N VAL A 348 -8.44 -3.95 -5.33
CA VAL A 348 -9.30 -4.08 -6.50
C VAL A 348 -8.55 -4.67 -7.69
N LEU A 349 -9.14 -5.66 -8.37
CA LEU A 349 -8.60 -6.21 -9.62
C LEU A 349 -8.87 -5.25 -10.78
N VAL A 350 -10.14 -4.99 -11.04
CA VAL A 350 -10.64 -4.03 -12.05
C VAL A 350 -11.77 -3.23 -11.42
N GLU A 351 -11.68 -1.92 -11.49
CA GLU A 351 -12.76 -1.07 -11.01
C GLU A 351 -14.04 -1.29 -11.84
N GLY A 352 -15.13 -1.49 -11.14
CA GLY A 352 -16.46 -1.67 -11.71
C GLY A 352 -17.29 -0.38 -11.70
N PRO A 353 -18.54 -0.43 -12.17
CA PRO A 353 -19.47 0.70 -12.10
C PRO A 353 -20.03 0.95 -10.69
N GLY A 354 -19.82 0.04 -9.74
CA GLY A 354 -20.24 0.15 -8.34
C GLY A 354 -19.06 0.20 -7.40
N SER A 355 -19.33 0.16 -6.10
CA SER A 355 -18.31 0.22 -5.05
C SER A 355 -17.41 -1.02 -4.99
N TYR A 356 -17.88 -2.17 -5.50
CA TYR A 356 -17.10 -3.40 -5.57
C TYR A 356 -16.48 -3.59 -6.95
N GLY A 357 -15.25 -4.09 -6.99
CA GLY A 357 -14.50 -4.36 -8.22
C GLY A 357 -15.03 -5.58 -9.00
N LEU A 358 -14.54 -5.71 -10.21
CA LEU A 358 -14.84 -6.83 -11.10
C LEU A 358 -13.69 -7.84 -11.09
N GLY A 359 -13.98 -9.08 -10.68
CA GLY A 359 -13.04 -10.20 -10.72
C GLY A 359 -13.21 -11.10 -11.95
N PHE A 360 -12.42 -12.16 -12.03
CA PHE A 360 -12.51 -13.11 -13.11
C PHE A 360 -13.87 -13.80 -13.20
N VAL A 361 -14.59 -13.94 -12.09
CA VAL A 361 -15.98 -14.46 -12.11
C VAL A 361 -16.88 -13.59 -12.98
N HIS A 362 -16.74 -12.28 -12.94
CA HIS A 362 -17.51 -11.34 -13.74
C HIS A 362 -17.04 -11.32 -15.20
N LEU A 363 -15.71 -11.40 -15.43
CA LEU A 363 -15.12 -11.26 -16.76
C LEU A 363 -15.26 -12.53 -17.60
N ILE A 364 -14.99 -13.70 -17.02
CA ILE A 364 -14.94 -14.97 -17.74
C ILE A 364 -15.91 -16.05 -17.20
N GLY A 365 -16.65 -15.75 -16.13
CA GLY A 365 -17.56 -16.73 -15.50
C GLY A 365 -18.61 -17.29 -16.48
N GLY A 366 -19.17 -16.44 -17.33
CA GLY A 366 -20.11 -16.86 -18.39
C GLY A 366 -19.47 -17.83 -19.41
N LEU A 367 -18.23 -17.58 -19.80
CA LEU A 367 -17.47 -18.46 -20.69
C LEU A 367 -17.10 -19.76 -19.98
N SER A 368 -16.68 -19.72 -18.72
CA SER A 368 -16.38 -20.90 -17.91
C SER A 368 -17.60 -21.79 -17.74
N LYS A 369 -18.78 -21.20 -17.49
CA LYS A 369 -20.06 -21.92 -17.43
C LYS A 369 -20.38 -22.59 -18.75
N THR A 370 -20.22 -21.90 -19.87
CA THR A 370 -20.46 -22.43 -21.22
C THR A 370 -19.52 -23.59 -21.55
N ALA A 371 -18.21 -23.42 -21.25
CA ALA A 371 -17.20 -24.46 -21.43
C ALA A 371 -17.52 -25.70 -20.57
N THR A 372 -17.91 -25.52 -19.32
CA THR A 372 -18.34 -26.60 -18.41
C THR A 372 -19.57 -27.35 -18.96
N MET A 373 -20.57 -26.61 -19.44
CA MET A 373 -21.75 -27.22 -20.03
C MET A 373 -21.42 -28.02 -21.29
N ALA A 374 -20.60 -27.48 -22.19
CA ALA A 374 -20.17 -28.15 -23.40
C ALA A 374 -19.35 -29.40 -23.08
N LEU A 375 -18.43 -29.34 -22.12
CA LEU A 375 -17.65 -30.47 -21.66
C LEU A 375 -18.55 -31.59 -21.10
N ARG A 376 -19.49 -31.25 -20.22
CA ARG A 376 -20.44 -32.18 -19.62
C ARG A 376 -21.29 -32.85 -20.70
N GLN A 377 -21.80 -32.08 -21.67
CA GLN A 377 -22.59 -32.64 -22.78
C GLN A 377 -21.78 -33.61 -23.68
N LEU A 378 -20.50 -33.29 -23.95
CA LEU A 378 -19.63 -34.20 -24.71
C LEU A 378 -19.35 -35.48 -23.94
N LEU A 379 -19.08 -35.42 -22.64
CA LEU A 379 -18.87 -36.60 -21.80
C LEU A 379 -20.15 -37.45 -21.66
N ASP A 380 -21.28 -36.79 -21.43
CA ASP A 380 -22.59 -37.45 -21.32
C ASP A 380 -22.99 -38.12 -22.63
N ALA A 381 -22.81 -37.46 -23.79
CA ALA A 381 -23.04 -38.03 -25.10
C ALA A 381 -22.12 -39.23 -25.36
N GLY A 382 -20.83 -39.12 -24.99
CA GLY A 382 -19.88 -40.23 -25.08
C GLY A 382 -20.29 -41.45 -24.22
N THR A 383 -20.75 -41.18 -22.98
CA THR A 383 -21.24 -42.23 -22.08
C THR A 383 -22.44 -42.95 -22.66
N LEU A 384 -23.43 -42.19 -23.17
CA LEU A 384 -24.66 -42.78 -23.78
C LEU A 384 -24.35 -43.52 -25.09
N ALA A 385 -23.40 -42.99 -25.88
CA ALA A 385 -23.00 -43.67 -27.13
C ALA A 385 -22.26 -44.99 -26.87
N ASN A 386 -21.41 -45.02 -25.83
CA ASN A 386 -20.63 -46.22 -25.45
C ASN A 386 -21.44 -47.26 -24.66
N LEU A 387 -22.46 -46.81 -23.93
CA LEU A 387 -23.35 -47.63 -23.12
C LEU A 387 -24.81 -47.44 -23.60
N PRO A 388 -25.16 -47.91 -24.83
CA PRO A 388 -26.47 -47.66 -25.40
C PRO A 388 -27.55 -48.41 -24.62
N ALA A 389 -28.57 -47.67 -24.18
CA ALA A 389 -29.80 -48.27 -23.69
C ALA A 389 -30.68 -48.72 -24.87
N GLY A 390 -31.60 -49.60 -24.63
CA GLY A 390 -32.49 -50.10 -25.68
C GLY A 390 -33.84 -50.49 -25.11
N PHE A 391 -34.74 -50.75 -26.03
CA PHE A 391 -36.07 -51.36 -25.71
C PHE A 391 -36.05 -52.86 -25.97
N LYS A 392 -36.58 -53.60 -25.02
CA LYS A 392 -36.77 -55.02 -25.10
C LYS A 392 -38.27 -55.35 -25.42
N ALA A 393 -38.54 -56.16 -26.39
CA ALA A 393 -39.89 -56.55 -26.69
C ALA A 393 -40.49 -57.30 -25.51
N LYS A 394 -41.75 -57.03 -25.22
CA LYS A 394 -42.49 -57.73 -24.16
C LYS A 394 -42.54 -59.25 -24.40
N GLY A 395 -41.85 -60.00 -23.52
CA GLY A 395 -41.75 -61.46 -23.65
C GLY A 395 -40.39 -62.02 -24.01
N ALA A 396 -39.45 -61.15 -24.48
CA ALA A 396 -38.04 -61.53 -24.59
C ALA A 396 -37.38 -61.61 -23.18
N ARG A 397 -36.74 -62.76 -22.87
CA ARG A 397 -36.06 -63.04 -21.61
C ARG A 397 -34.59 -63.06 -21.87
N ILE A 398 -33.85 -62.32 -21.06
CA ILE A 398 -32.40 -62.33 -21.02
C ILE A 398 -32.01 -63.05 -19.74
N ALA A 399 -31.10 -63.99 -19.79
CA ALA A 399 -30.55 -64.63 -18.58
C ALA A 399 -29.81 -63.58 -17.76
N ASP A 400 -30.14 -63.53 -16.48
CA ASP A 400 -29.51 -62.59 -15.50
C ASP A 400 -29.68 -61.09 -15.85
N ASP A 401 -30.91 -60.70 -16.24
CA ASP A 401 -31.26 -59.33 -16.69
C ASP A 401 -31.12 -58.24 -15.62
N ASP A 402 -31.04 -58.63 -14.37
CA ASP A 402 -30.91 -57.70 -13.22
C ASP A 402 -29.46 -57.27 -12.96
N ASN A 403 -28.48 -57.96 -13.54
CA ASN A 403 -27.07 -57.64 -13.34
C ASN A 403 -26.45 -56.99 -14.57
N PRO A 404 -25.51 -56.02 -14.41
CA PRO A 404 -24.75 -55.46 -15.51
C PRO A 404 -23.90 -56.52 -16.24
N ILE A 405 -23.86 -56.47 -17.57
CA ILE A 405 -23.04 -57.36 -18.39
C ILE A 405 -21.56 -57.01 -18.19
N GLN A 406 -20.74 -58.01 -17.86
CA GLN A 406 -19.28 -57.85 -17.72
C GLN A 406 -18.59 -57.87 -19.11
N PRO A 407 -17.45 -57.17 -19.28
CA PRO A 407 -16.70 -57.24 -20.52
C PRO A 407 -16.30 -58.68 -20.88
N GLY A 408 -16.73 -59.15 -22.05
CA GLY A 408 -16.49 -60.51 -22.52
C GLY A 408 -17.50 -61.56 -22.08
N GLU A 409 -18.57 -61.17 -21.40
CA GLU A 409 -19.67 -62.03 -20.97
C GLU A 409 -20.66 -62.26 -22.13
N TRP A 410 -21.12 -63.47 -22.30
CA TRP A 410 -22.18 -63.90 -23.27
C TRP A 410 -23.40 -64.39 -22.49
N ARG A 411 -24.54 -63.78 -22.77
CA ARG A 411 -25.82 -64.18 -22.14
C ARG A 411 -26.79 -64.75 -23.13
N ASP A 412 -27.49 -65.81 -22.70
CA ASP A 412 -28.51 -66.39 -23.47
C ASP A 412 -29.77 -65.52 -23.52
N ILE A 413 -30.38 -65.37 -24.70
CA ILE A 413 -31.61 -64.61 -24.92
C ILE A 413 -32.65 -65.51 -25.52
N ASP A 414 -33.80 -65.67 -24.84
CA ASP A 414 -34.96 -66.30 -25.36
C ASP A 414 -35.90 -65.28 -26.04
N ALA A 415 -35.92 -65.24 -27.34
CA ALA A 415 -36.74 -64.33 -28.15
C ALA A 415 -38.11 -64.81 -28.44
N GLY A 416 -38.55 -65.96 -27.88
CA GLY A 416 -39.90 -66.47 -28.05
C GLY A 416 -40.28 -66.76 -29.50
N GLY A 417 -39.31 -67.07 -30.39
CA GLY A 417 -39.53 -67.36 -31.80
C GLY A 417 -39.53 -66.16 -32.75
N ALA A 418 -39.28 -64.96 -32.24
CA ALA A 418 -39.07 -63.77 -33.07
C ALA A 418 -37.58 -63.61 -33.42
N GLU A 419 -37.27 -62.92 -34.54
CA GLU A 419 -35.89 -62.57 -34.84
C GLU A 419 -35.29 -61.71 -33.74
N LEU A 420 -34.07 -62.02 -33.32
CA LEU A 420 -33.38 -61.32 -32.24
C LEU A 420 -33.28 -59.83 -32.52
N SER A 421 -33.02 -59.43 -33.75
CA SER A 421 -32.95 -58.05 -34.24
C SER A 421 -34.27 -57.26 -34.09
N SER A 422 -35.44 -57.97 -34.13
CA SER A 422 -36.76 -57.34 -33.93
C SER A 422 -37.16 -57.28 -32.45
N SER A 423 -36.55 -58.11 -31.61
CA SER A 423 -36.81 -58.17 -30.16
C SER A 423 -36.03 -57.20 -29.30
N LEU A 424 -34.95 -56.66 -29.82
CA LEU A 424 -34.10 -55.70 -29.17
C LEU A 424 -33.94 -54.50 -30.09
N LEU A 425 -34.38 -53.32 -29.65
CA LEU A 425 -34.18 -52.03 -30.33
C LEU A 425 -33.24 -51.16 -29.55
N PRO A 426 -31.97 -51.05 -29.95
CA PRO A 426 -31.08 -50.10 -29.33
C PRO A 426 -31.55 -48.69 -29.65
N LEU A 427 -31.50 -47.78 -28.65
CA LEU A 427 -31.77 -46.37 -28.87
C LEU A 427 -30.66 -45.75 -29.72
N PRO A 428 -31.02 -44.98 -30.77
CA PRO A 428 -30.03 -44.37 -31.66
C PRO A 428 -29.37 -43.16 -30.99
N TYR A 429 -28.44 -43.40 -30.05
CA TYR A 429 -27.66 -42.34 -29.49
C TYR A 429 -26.66 -41.82 -30.53
N LYS A 430 -26.55 -40.47 -30.60
CA LYS A 430 -25.59 -39.83 -31.50
C LYS A 430 -24.23 -39.79 -30.83
N GLU A 431 -23.18 -39.92 -31.60
CA GLU A 431 -21.80 -39.66 -31.16
C GLU A 431 -21.62 -38.20 -30.68
N PRO A 432 -20.62 -37.92 -29.81
CA PRO A 432 -20.31 -36.56 -29.39
C PRO A 432 -20.16 -35.63 -30.60
N SER A 433 -20.80 -34.46 -30.54
CA SER A 433 -20.83 -33.51 -31.66
C SER A 433 -19.47 -32.84 -31.88
N GLN A 434 -18.90 -32.98 -33.09
CA GLN A 434 -17.68 -32.25 -33.48
C GLN A 434 -17.86 -30.74 -33.41
N THR A 435 -19.04 -30.22 -33.71
CA THR A 435 -19.38 -28.80 -33.60
C THR A 435 -19.30 -28.33 -32.15
N LEU A 436 -19.80 -29.15 -31.21
CA LEU A 436 -19.75 -28.84 -29.78
C LEU A 436 -18.29 -28.85 -29.24
N PHE A 437 -17.48 -29.80 -29.74
CA PHE A 437 -16.04 -29.82 -29.42
C PHE A 437 -15.33 -28.59 -29.95
N THR A 438 -15.60 -28.13 -31.17
CA THR A 438 -15.06 -26.92 -31.75
C THR A 438 -15.51 -25.65 -30.97
N LEU A 439 -16.78 -25.62 -30.54
CA LEU A 439 -17.31 -24.54 -29.69
C LEU A 439 -16.62 -24.51 -28.34
N LEU A 440 -16.36 -25.66 -27.73
CA LEU A 440 -15.61 -25.76 -26.49
C LEU A 440 -14.21 -25.13 -26.65
N GLY A 441 -13.47 -25.51 -27.72
CA GLY A 441 -12.16 -24.95 -28.01
C GLY A 441 -12.21 -23.43 -28.19
N PHE A 442 -13.13 -22.93 -29.01
CA PHE A 442 -13.31 -21.48 -29.20
C PHE A 442 -13.63 -20.73 -27.89
N THR A 443 -14.49 -21.29 -27.04
CA THR A 443 -14.89 -20.71 -25.77
C THR A 443 -13.70 -20.63 -24.78
N VAL A 444 -12.89 -21.70 -24.74
CA VAL A 444 -11.70 -21.77 -23.91
C VAL A 444 -10.66 -20.76 -24.38
N ASP A 445 -10.40 -20.67 -25.68
CA ASP A 445 -9.46 -19.71 -26.25
C ASP A 445 -9.91 -18.25 -26.02
N ALA A 446 -11.21 -17.97 -26.16
CA ALA A 446 -11.79 -16.67 -25.88
C ALA A 446 -11.62 -16.28 -24.38
N GLY A 447 -11.88 -17.23 -23.47
CA GLY A 447 -11.72 -17.02 -22.04
C GLY A 447 -10.28 -16.77 -21.65
N ARG A 448 -9.33 -17.56 -22.15
CA ARG A 448 -7.90 -17.38 -21.91
C ARG A 448 -7.39 -16.03 -22.41
N ARG A 449 -7.82 -15.60 -23.61
CA ARG A 449 -7.47 -14.27 -24.15
C ARG A 449 -8.00 -13.13 -23.27
N LEU A 450 -9.25 -13.24 -22.79
CA LEU A 450 -9.84 -12.19 -21.96
C LEU A 450 -9.18 -12.13 -20.57
N ALA A 451 -8.79 -13.27 -20.01
CA ALA A 451 -8.06 -13.31 -18.76
C ALA A 451 -6.63 -12.76 -18.89
N SER A 452 -6.16 -12.47 -20.11
CA SER A 452 -4.79 -11.96 -20.43
C SER A 452 -3.65 -12.82 -19.86
N ILE A 453 -3.96 -14.03 -19.45
CA ILE A 453 -3.06 -15.00 -18.86
C ILE A 453 -2.57 -15.97 -19.93
N ALA A 454 -3.26 -15.94 -21.11
CA ALA A 454 -2.89 -16.73 -22.24
C ALA A 454 -1.54 -16.28 -22.81
N ASP A 455 -0.64 -17.24 -22.83
CA ASP A 455 0.56 -17.26 -23.69
C ASP A 455 1.69 -16.28 -23.38
N MET A 456 2.05 -16.13 -22.14
CA MET A 456 3.48 -16.07 -21.86
C MET A 456 4.12 -17.49 -21.90
N GLN A 457 3.62 -18.35 -22.80
CA GLN A 457 4.37 -19.56 -23.17
C GLN A 457 5.60 -19.11 -23.97
N VAL A 458 6.68 -18.89 -23.23
CA VAL A 458 8.04 -18.67 -23.76
C VAL A 458 8.53 -19.85 -24.61
N GLY A 459 7.70 -20.87 -24.82
CA GLY A 459 8.05 -22.10 -25.52
C GLY A 459 7.73 -22.14 -27.03
N ASP A 460 6.81 -21.33 -27.53
CA ASP A 460 6.37 -21.38 -28.94
C ASP A 460 6.84 -20.17 -29.78
N GLY A 461 7.58 -19.26 -29.16
CA GLY A 461 8.25 -18.15 -29.86
C GLY A 461 9.44 -18.71 -30.63
N ASN A 462 9.46 -18.45 -31.93
CA ASN A 462 10.57 -18.70 -32.86
C ASN A 462 11.92 -18.41 -32.16
N GLN A 463 12.70 -19.44 -31.84
CA GLN A 463 14.00 -19.35 -31.16
C GLN A 463 15.03 -18.43 -31.86
N GLN A 464 14.66 -17.87 -33.02
CA GLN A 464 15.45 -16.94 -33.84
C GLN A 464 14.95 -15.50 -33.81
N ALA A 465 13.90 -15.18 -32.98
CA ALA A 465 13.45 -13.78 -32.86
C ALA A 465 14.52 -12.94 -32.14
N ALA A 466 14.79 -11.76 -32.66
CA ALA A 466 15.70 -10.81 -32.03
C ALA A 466 15.21 -10.48 -30.61
N VAL A 467 16.13 -10.40 -29.63
CA VAL A 467 15.82 -10.14 -28.21
C VAL A 467 14.87 -8.96 -28.02
N GLY A 468 15.02 -7.91 -28.83
CA GLY A 468 14.13 -6.73 -28.80
C GLY A 468 12.68 -7.03 -29.21
N THR A 469 12.45 -7.95 -30.16
CA THR A 469 11.09 -8.33 -30.59
C THR A 469 10.40 -9.15 -29.51
N THR A 470 11.14 -10.04 -28.84
CA THR A 470 10.61 -10.84 -27.73
C THR A 470 10.27 -9.94 -26.55
N LEU A 471 11.12 -8.96 -26.22
CA LEU A 471 10.85 -7.96 -25.18
C LEU A 471 9.61 -7.11 -25.48
N ALA A 472 9.44 -6.63 -26.72
CA ALA A 472 8.28 -5.84 -27.12
C ALA A 472 6.97 -6.65 -27.11
N LEU A 473 7.03 -7.95 -27.43
CA LEU A 473 5.88 -8.87 -27.33
C LEU A 473 5.53 -9.15 -25.85
N LEU A 474 6.53 -9.34 -25.00
CA LEU A 474 6.35 -9.49 -23.56
C LEU A 474 5.75 -8.22 -22.94
N GLU A 475 6.25 -7.05 -23.32
CA GLU A 475 5.72 -5.76 -22.85
C GLU A 475 4.26 -5.58 -23.24
N ARG A 476 3.90 -5.88 -24.49
CA ARG A 476 2.52 -5.80 -24.95
C ARG A 476 1.60 -6.82 -24.28
N GLY A 477 2.08 -8.03 -24.02
CA GLY A 477 1.33 -9.07 -23.31
C GLY A 477 1.12 -8.74 -21.83
N SER A 478 2.05 -8.00 -21.21
CA SER A 478 1.99 -7.65 -19.79
C SER A 478 1.18 -6.39 -19.46
N MET A 479 0.72 -5.61 -20.46
CA MET A 479 0.07 -4.30 -20.24
C MET A 479 -1.15 -4.38 -19.31
N VAL A 480 -2.03 -5.37 -19.49
CA VAL A 480 -3.24 -5.50 -18.67
C VAL A 480 -2.87 -5.87 -17.23
N MET A 481 -1.94 -6.81 -17.07
CA MET A 481 -1.46 -7.22 -15.75
C MET A 481 -0.69 -6.10 -15.05
N SER A 482 0.08 -5.29 -15.78
CA SER A 482 0.74 -4.09 -15.25
C SER A 482 -0.28 -3.09 -14.69
N ALA A 483 -1.42 -2.89 -15.34
CA ALA A 483 -2.49 -2.02 -14.84
C ALA A 483 -3.13 -2.56 -13.56
N ILE A 484 -3.35 -3.88 -13.48
CA ILE A 484 -3.85 -4.54 -12.25
C ILE A 484 -2.83 -4.39 -11.13
N HIS A 485 -1.55 -4.65 -11.40
CA HIS A 485 -0.50 -4.50 -10.40
C HIS A 485 -0.36 -3.06 -9.90
N LYS A 486 -0.59 -2.04 -10.74
CA LYS A 486 -0.61 -0.64 -10.30
C LYS A 486 -1.69 -0.36 -9.27
N ARG A 487 -2.89 -0.94 -9.43
CA ARG A 487 -3.97 -0.80 -8.45
C ARG A 487 -3.63 -1.50 -7.13
N LEU A 488 -3.11 -2.73 -7.21
CA LEU A 488 -2.67 -3.47 -6.02
C LEU A 488 -1.50 -2.77 -5.30
N TYR A 489 -0.55 -2.22 -6.07
CA TYR A 489 0.54 -1.41 -5.54
C TYR A 489 0.02 -0.19 -4.79
N TYR A 490 -0.96 0.53 -5.36
CA TYR A 490 -1.57 1.69 -4.73
C TYR A 490 -2.29 1.32 -3.43
N ALA A 491 -3.07 0.24 -3.43
CA ALA A 491 -3.72 -0.26 -2.21
C ALA A 491 -2.70 -0.67 -1.14
N GLN A 492 -1.61 -1.36 -1.55
CA GLN A 492 -0.54 -1.74 -0.62
C GLN A 492 0.22 -0.51 -0.09
N THR A 493 0.34 0.57 -0.86
CA THR A 493 0.89 1.84 -0.38
C THR A 493 0.03 2.40 0.75
N GLN A 494 -1.28 2.48 0.56
CA GLN A 494 -2.22 2.94 1.60
C GLN A 494 -2.14 2.07 2.86
N GLU A 495 -2.05 0.74 2.70
CA GLU A 495 -1.88 -0.18 3.84
C GLU A 495 -0.60 0.12 4.63
N PHE A 496 0.51 0.36 3.93
CA PHE A 496 1.79 0.65 4.59
C PHE A 496 1.83 2.04 5.22
N GLU A 497 1.16 3.02 4.63
CA GLU A 497 0.99 4.35 5.22
C GLU A 497 0.20 4.27 6.52
N MET A 498 -0.93 3.54 6.55
CA MET A 498 -1.71 3.30 7.77
C MET A 498 -0.92 2.55 8.84
N LEU A 499 -0.13 1.54 8.46
CA LEU A 499 0.74 0.83 9.39
C LEU A 499 1.81 1.76 9.97
N ALA A 500 2.45 2.59 9.13
CA ALA A 500 3.47 3.54 9.56
C ALA A 500 2.89 4.60 10.51
N GLU A 501 1.70 5.13 10.21
CA GLU A 501 0.98 6.04 11.11
C GLU A 501 0.66 5.37 12.45
N GLY A 502 0.14 4.14 12.41
CA GLY A 502 -0.13 3.35 13.61
C GLY A 502 1.12 3.12 14.46
N PHE A 503 2.25 2.80 13.85
CA PHE A 503 3.53 2.68 14.57
C PHE A 503 3.96 4.03 15.17
N GLY A 504 3.73 5.14 14.48
CA GLY A 504 3.98 6.48 15.00
C GLY A 504 3.13 6.83 16.23
N HIS A 505 1.94 6.26 16.38
CA HIS A 505 1.06 6.50 17.53
C HIS A 505 1.28 5.54 18.70
N TYR A 506 1.39 4.24 18.45
CA TYR A 506 1.31 3.19 19.46
C TYR A 506 2.67 2.61 19.90
N LEU A 507 3.76 2.87 19.17
CA LEU A 507 5.07 2.39 19.61
C LEU A 507 5.58 3.18 20.83
N PRO A 508 6.36 2.54 21.72
CA PRO A 508 7.12 3.25 22.73
C PRO A 508 8.16 4.16 22.10
N ASP A 509 8.68 5.15 22.86
CA ASP A 509 9.62 6.15 22.35
C ASP A 509 10.85 5.54 21.67
N GLU A 510 11.36 4.42 22.18
CA GLU A 510 12.40 3.62 21.56
C GLU A 510 11.99 2.13 21.57
N TYR A 511 11.96 1.52 20.41
CA TYR A 511 11.65 0.11 20.27
C TYR A 511 12.91 -0.68 19.87
N PRO A 512 13.45 -1.51 20.79
CA PRO A 512 14.59 -2.36 20.47
C PRO A 512 14.12 -3.58 19.66
N TYR A 513 14.76 -3.83 18.51
CA TYR A 513 14.56 -5.05 17.75
C TYR A 513 15.90 -5.62 17.28
N ASP A 514 15.99 -6.91 17.17
CA ASP A 514 17.21 -7.61 16.82
C ASP A 514 17.14 -8.09 15.36
N VAL A 515 17.59 -7.24 14.46
CA VAL A 515 17.70 -7.57 13.03
C VAL A 515 19.17 -7.51 12.63
N PRO A 516 19.73 -8.59 12.06
CA PRO A 516 21.13 -8.61 11.62
C PRO A 516 21.42 -7.49 10.60
N GLY A 517 22.41 -6.67 10.88
CA GLY A 517 22.88 -5.62 9.97
C GLY A 517 22.12 -4.29 10.04
N ALA A 518 21.02 -4.20 10.82
CA ALA A 518 20.22 -2.98 10.97
C ALA A 518 20.58 -2.21 12.24
N SER A 519 20.19 -0.93 12.28
CA SER A 519 20.20 -0.15 13.53
C SER A 519 19.21 -0.79 14.51
N ARG A 520 19.66 -1.09 15.73
CA ARG A 520 18.91 -1.89 16.73
C ARG A 520 17.82 -1.11 17.47
N CYS A 521 17.60 0.15 17.12
CA CYS A 521 16.66 0.99 17.84
C CYS A 521 15.90 1.87 16.84
N VAL A 522 14.57 1.74 16.84
CA VAL A 522 13.66 2.61 16.11
C VAL A 522 13.00 3.53 17.11
N LYS A 523 12.91 4.81 16.77
CA LYS A 523 12.25 5.83 17.57
C LYS A 523 10.85 6.08 17.06
N LYS A 524 9.91 6.34 17.97
CA LYS A 524 8.55 6.78 17.60
C LYS A 524 8.59 7.97 16.64
N ALA A 525 9.48 8.93 16.89
CA ALA A 525 9.69 10.10 16.03
C ALA A 525 10.21 9.77 14.62
N ASP A 526 10.71 8.56 14.36
CA ASP A 526 11.16 8.14 13.02
C ASP A 526 9.99 7.99 12.03
N PHE A 527 8.75 7.79 12.52
CA PHE A 527 7.53 7.65 11.71
C PHE A 527 6.84 8.98 11.39
N GLY A 528 7.57 10.10 11.41
CA GLY A 528 7.04 11.40 11.02
C GLY A 528 6.87 11.55 9.49
N HIS A 529 6.22 12.63 9.05
CA HIS A 529 5.90 12.93 7.65
C HIS A 529 7.10 13.12 6.70
N MET A 530 8.33 12.95 7.19
CA MET A 530 9.56 13.14 6.40
C MET A 530 9.97 11.91 5.58
N VAL A 531 9.36 10.76 5.82
CA VAL A 531 9.67 9.49 5.14
C VAL A 531 8.40 8.94 4.53
N ALA A 532 8.38 8.79 3.21
CA ALA A 532 7.30 8.10 2.51
C ALA A 532 7.59 6.60 2.52
N VAL A 533 6.56 5.81 2.83
CA VAL A 533 6.61 4.35 2.85
C VAL A 533 5.91 3.81 1.61
N LEU A 534 6.62 3.02 0.82
CA LEU A 534 6.16 2.52 -0.47
C LEU A 534 6.39 1.01 -0.57
N PRO A 535 5.60 0.27 -1.37
CA PRO A 535 5.93 -1.10 -1.72
C PRO A 535 7.22 -1.19 -2.55
N VAL A 536 7.94 -2.30 -2.41
CA VAL A 536 9.16 -2.59 -3.21
C VAL A 536 8.82 -2.85 -4.68
N ALA A 537 7.65 -3.44 -4.95
CA ALA A 537 7.21 -3.75 -6.30
C ALA A 537 7.17 -2.49 -7.18
N ASP A 538 7.86 -2.51 -8.33
CA ASP A 538 7.75 -1.43 -9.31
C ASP A 538 6.64 -1.77 -10.32
N PRO A 539 5.53 -1.03 -10.34
CA PRO A 539 4.40 -1.33 -11.22
C PRO A 539 4.73 -1.17 -12.71
N ASN A 540 5.86 -0.54 -13.05
CA ASN A 540 6.28 -0.33 -14.43
C ASN A 540 7.17 -1.47 -14.95
N VAL A 541 7.72 -2.31 -14.09
CA VAL A 541 8.66 -3.39 -14.43
C VAL A 541 8.10 -4.73 -13.99
N PHE A 542 7.42 -5.39 -14.90
CA PHE A 542 6.60 -6.56 -14.64
C PHE A 542 7.39 -7.89 -14.53
N SER A 543 8.51 -8.01 -15.22
CA SER A 543 9.25 -9.27 -15.33
C SER A 543 10.59 -9.21 -14.61
N ALA A 544 10.93 -10.27 -13.85
CA ALA A 544 12.25 -10.40 -13.24
C ALA A 544 13.38 -10.32 -14.31
N ALA A 545 13.15 -10.88 -15.49
CA ALA A 545 14.08 -10.79 -16.60
C ALA A 545 14.24 -9.34 -17.11
N GLN A 546 13.16 -8.54 -17.15
CA GLN A 546 13.23 -7.13 -17.49
C GLN A 546 14.00 -6.34 -16.43
N ARG A 547 13.73 -6.57 -15.14
CA ARG A 547 14.47 -5.93 -14.04
C ARG A 547 15.97 -6.20 -14.14
N ILE A 548 16.33 -7.45 -14.35
CA ILE A 548 17.76 -7.83 -14.51
C ILE A 548 18.37 -7.16 -15.73
N THR A 549 17.66 -7.14 -16.87
CA THR A 549 18.15 -6.52 -18.12
C THR A 549 18.33 -5.01 -17.97
N LEU A 550 17.37 -4.33 -17.35
CA LEU A 550 17.44 -2.90 -17.07
C LEU A 550 18.58 -2.57 -16.11
N ALA A 551 18.70 -3.32 -15.02
CA ALA A 551 19.79 -3.15 -14.05
C ALA A 551 21.17 -3.42 -14.67
N GLN A 552 21.31 -4.44 -15.52
CA GLN A 552 22.54 -4.68 -16.28
C GLN A 552 22.84 -3.56 -17.26
N THR A 553 21.84 -3.01 -17.96
CA THR A 553 22.00 -1.88 -18.86
C THR A 553 22.43 -0.63 -18.09
N GLN A 554 21.82 -0.36 -16.92
CA GLN A 554 22.24 0.72 -16.02
C GLN A 554 23.69 0.55 -15.56
N LEU A 555 24.08 -0.67 -15.18
CA LEU A 555 25.46 -0.97 -14.80
C LEU A 555 26.44 -0.73 -15.96
N GLN A 556 26.09 -1.14 -17.18
CA GLN A 556 26.93 -0.88 -18.37
C GLN A 556 27.08 0.63 -18.65
N LEU A 557 26.00 1.41 -18.50
CA LEU A 557 26.06 2.86 -18.61
C LEU A 557 26.94 3.47 -17.51
N ALA A 558 26.79 3.01 -16.28
CA ALA A 558 27.61 3.46 -15.16
C ALA A 558 29.09 3.12 -15.35
N GLN A 559 29.41 1.94 -15.88
CA GLN A 559 30.79 1.53 -16.21
C GLN A 559 31.39 2.38 -17.36
N SER A 560 30.58 2.87 -18.27
CA SER A 560 31.05 3.74 -19.37
C SER A 560 31.47 5.14 -18.90
N ALA A 561 30.90 5.64 -17.80
CA ALA A 561 31.19 6.95 -17.23
C ALA A 561 31.22 6.88 -15.68
N PRO A 562 32.20 6.24 -15.07
CA PRO A 562 32.24 5.99 -13.61
C PRO A 562 32.26 7.28 -12.77
N GLN A 563 32.75 8.37 -13.33
CA GLN A 563 32.85 9.67 -12.64
C GLN A 563 31.48 10.36 -12.46
N MET A 564 30.48 9.96 -13.25
CA MET A 564 29.14 10.55 -13.20
C MET A 564 28.12 9.67 -12.46
N HIS A 565 28.49 8.44 -12.09
CA HIS A 565 27.58 7.47 -11.53
C HIS A 565 28.08 6.92 -10.19
N ASN A 566 27.16 6.65 -9.27
CA ASN A 566 27.45 5.90 -8.08
C ASN A 566 27.54 4.40 -8.44
N MET A 567 28.76 3.88 -8.53
CA MET A 567 29.03 2.49 -8.90
C MET A 567 28.48 1.50 -7.87
N TYR A 568 28.52 1.85 -6.57
CA TYR A 568 27.95 1.01 -5.52
C TYR A 568 26.45 0.79 -5.74
N GLU A 569 25.72 1.87 -5.94
CA GLU A 569 24.28 1.83 -6.18
C GLU A 569 23.92 1.06 -7.48
N ALA A 570 24.73 1.20 -8.52
CA ALA A 570 24.55 0.46 -9.76
C ALA A 570 24.70 -1.05 -9.56
N TYR A 571 25.69 -1.50 -8.80
CA TYR A 571 25.84 -2.92 -8.45
C TYR A 571 24.76 -3.40 -7.49
N TYR A 572 24.39 -2.58 -6.50
CA TYR A 572 23.33 -2.88 -5.54
C TYR A 572 22.01 -3.19 -6.27
N ARG A 573 21.63 -2.35 -7.25
CA ARG A 573 20.42 -2.54 -8.07
C ARG A 573 20.46 -3.83 -8.90
N VAL A 574 21.63 -4.23 -9.38
CA VAL A 574 21.78 -5.52 -10.10
C VAL A 574 21.55 -6.69 -9.15
N TYR A 575 22.15 -6.67 -7.96
CA TYR A 575 21.94 -7.74 -6.97
C TYR A 575 20.52 -7.77 -6.45
N GLN A 576 19.90 -6.60 -6.26
CA GLN A 576 18.50 -6.48 -5.89
C GLN A 576 17.57 -7.05 -6.97
N ALA A 577 17.84 -6.74 -8.26
CA ALA A 577 17.08 -7.29 -9.38
C ALA A 577 17.22 -8.81 -9.50
N MET A 578 18.37 -9.36 -9.10
CA MET A 578 18.64 -10.81 -9.03
C MET A 578 18.07 -11.48 -7.77
N ASN A 579 17.44 -10.70 -6.89
CA ASN A 579 16.84 -11.17 -5.63
C ASN A 579 17.86 -11.87 -4.69
N VAL A 580 19.09 -11.36 -4.65
CA VAL A 580 20.17 -11.88 -3.80
C VAL A 580 19.90 -11.45 -2.35
N ARG A 581 19.97 -12.40 -1.42
CA ARG A 581 19.89 -12.11 0.01
C ARG A 581 21.25 -11.63 0.50
N ASP A 582 21.25 -10.70 1.46
CA ASP A 582 22.46 -10.16 2.08
C ASP A 582 23.42 -9.47 1.07
N ILE A 583 22.88 -8.45 0.38
CA ILE A 583 23.66 -7.67 -0.59
C ILE A 583 24.81 -6.94 0.11
N ASP A 584 24.60 -6.47 1.34
CA ASP A 584 25.60 -5.72 2.12
C ASP A 584 26.78 -6.60 2.55
N GLY A 585 26.57 -7.90 2.68
CA GLY A 585 27.65 -8.86 2.89
C GLY A 585 28.52 -9.09 1.64
N ILE A 586 27.97 -8.87 0.43
CA ILE A 586 28.65 -9.06 -0.86
C ILE A 586 29.30 -7.77 -1.34
N LEU A 587 28.54 -6.68 -1.33
CA LEU A 587 29.01 -5.34 -1.65
C LEU A 587 29.61 -4.72 -0.41
N LYS A 588 30.93 -4.61 -0.38
CA LYS A 588 31.58 -3.75 0.60
C LYS A 588 31.10 -2.31 0.33
N VAL A 589 30.29 -1.76 1.24
CA VAL A 589 30.08 -0.35 1.29
C VAL A 589 31.47 0.27 1.25
N GLN A 590 31.79 1.08 0.24
CA GLN A 590 32.87 2.03 0.43
C GLN A 590 32.41 2.83 1.63
N THR A 591 32.96 2.53 2.77
CA THR A 591 32.64 3.15 4.03
C THR A 591 32.70 4.65 3.76
N ASN A 592 31.52 5.30 3.68
CA ASN A 592 31.49 6.73 3.85
C ASN A 592 32.21 6.90 5.15
N GLN A 593 33.42 7.46 5.08
CA GLN A 593 34.28 7.60 6.24
C GLN A 593 33.43 8.27 7.29
N MET A 594 33.09 7.54 8.35
CA MET A 594 32.35 8.16 9.45
C MET A 594 33.12 9.36 9.97
N PRO A 595 32.47 10.44 10.42
CA PRO A 595 33.14 11.53 11.08
C PRO A 595 34.02 10.96 12.16
N LYS A 596 35.30 11.29 12.14
CA LYS A 596 36.31 10.83 13.10
C LYS A 596 36.80 12.02 13.90
N ASP A 597 37.43 11.74 15.02
CA ASP A 597 38.14 12.77 15.78
C ASP A 597 39.43 13.19 15.05
N PRO A 598 39.86 14.45 15.20
CA PRO A 598 40.99 14.99 14.46
C PRO A 598 42.31 14.25 14.72
N ALA A 599 42.46 13.57 15.87
CA ALA A 599 43.67 12.81 16.17
C ALA A 599 43.73 11.49 15.38
N SER A 600 42.60 10.81 15.24
CA SER A 600 42.47 9.60 14.41
C SER A 600 42.71 9.92 12.93
N GLU A 601 42.17 11.02 12.42
CA GLU A 601 42.39 11.48 11.05
C GLU A 601 43.86 11.81 10.78
N ASN A 602 44.54 12.46 11.72
CA ASN A 602 45.98 12.73 11.64
C ASN A 602 46.82 11.45 11.53
N MET A 603 46.46 10.39 12.25
CA MET A 603 47.12 9.09 12.14
C MET A 603 46.89 8.45 10.79
N GLU A 604 45.67 8.50 10.27
CA GLU A 604 45.31 7.89 8.98
C GLU A 604 46.00 8.58 7.80
N VAL A 605 46.17 9.91 7.83
CA VAL A 605 46.95 10.64 6.82
C VAL A 605 48.43 10.21 6.88
N ALA A 606 48.98 10.01 8.07
CA ALA A 606 50.35 9.52 8.22
C ALA A 606 50.51 8.12 7.57
N ASP A 607 49.49 7.30 7.62
CA ASP A 607 49.41 5.99 6.95
C ASP A 607 49.11 6.08 5.45
N GLY A 608 48.91 7.27 4.89
CA GLY A 608 48.64 7.47 3.45
C GLY A 608 47.20 7.24 3.01
N LYS A 609 46.24 7.29 3.94
CA LYS A 609 44.82 7.19 3.63
C LYS A 609 44.24 8.54 3.20
N GLU A 610 43.28 8.54 2.28
CA GLU A 610 42.54 9.72 1.87
C GLU A 610 41.52 10.09 2.94
N LEU A 611 41.47 11.37 3.32
CA LEU A 611 40.53 11.92 4.30
C LEU A 611 39.37 12.63 3.63
N LYS A 612 38.21 12.67 4.32
CA LYS A 612 37.03 13.42 3.92
C LYS A 612 36.41 14.12 5.13
N ALA A 613 36.16 15.42 5.00
CA ALA A 613 35.45 16.20 6.01
C ALA A 613 33.94 16.06 5.85
N PHE A 614 33.20 16.16 6.96
CA PHE A 614 31.74 16.05 7.02
C PHE A 614 31.13 17.29 7.67
N ALA A 615 29.94 17.66 7.24
CA ALA A 615 29.15 18.72 7.87
C ALA A 615 28.83 18.35 9.33
N GLY A 616 28.74 19.35 10.22
CA GLY A 616 28.45 19.13 11.64
C GLY A 616 29.64 18.71 12.50
N GLN A 617 30.85 18.55 11.93
CA GLN A 617 32.08 18.38 12.72
C GLN A 617 32.50 19.70 13.38
N GLN A 618 33.27 19.62 14.45
CA GLN A 618 33.90 20.83 15.05
C GLN A 618 35.05 21.30 14.17
N HIS A 619 34.73 21.98 13.07
CA HIS A 619 35.69 22.36 12.04
C HIS A 619 36.91 23.13 12.58
N ASP A 620 36.72 24.02 13.55
CA ASP A 620 37.80 24.77 14.15
C ASP A 620 38.80 23.88 14.88
N ALA A 621 38.33 22.88 15.63
CA ALA A 621 39.16 21.93 16.33
C ALA A 621 39.93 21.02 15.34
N HIS A 622 39.30 20.60 14.26
CA HIS A 622 39.95 19.83 13.19
C HIS A 622 41.03 20.66 12.49
N ILE A 623 40.72 21.88 12.05
CA ILE A 623 41.67 22.78 11.38
C ILE A 623 42.90 23.03 12.27
N ALA A 624 42.69 23.35 13.56
CA ALA A 624 43.78 23.58 14.48
C ALA A 624 44.68 22.34 14.68
N SER A 625 44.08 21.16 14.87
CA SER A 625 44.79 19.88 15.05
C SER A 625 45.58 19.49 13.79
N HIS A 626 44.96 19.64 12.62
CA HIS A 626 45.60 19.32 11.34
C HIS A 626 46.73 20.28 10.98
N LEU A 627 46.59 21.58 11.32
CA LEU A 627 47.67 22.54 11.15
C LEU A 627 48.90 22.19 12.03
N MET A 628 48.65 21.83 13.30
CA MET A 628 49.75 21.40 14.20
C MET A 628 50.43 20.11 13.66
N MET A 629 49.69 19.16 13.14
CA MET A 629 50.22 17.96 12.51
C MET A 629 51.02 18.29 11.25
N GLY A 630 50.55 19.21 10.42
CA GLY A 630 51.24 19.68 9.21
C GLY A 630 52.61 20.30 9.46
N LEU A 631 52.81 20.91 10.65
CA LEU A 631 54.08 21.44 11.08
C LEU A 631 55.05 20.39 11.67
N SER A 632 54.57 19.16 11.87
CA SER A 632 55.37 18.10 12.44
C SER A 632 56.49 17.63 11.49
N PRO A 633 57.66 17.19 12.02
CA PRO A 633 58.73 16.63 11.18
C PRO A 633 58.29 15.41 10.36
N LEU A 634 57.30 14.66 10.84
CA LEU A 634 56.74 13.49 10.17
C LEU A 634 56.06 13.88 8.86
N MET A 635 55.25 14.92 8.85
CA MET A 635 54.57 15.42 7.65
C MET A 635 55.52 16.14 6.70
N GLN A 636 56.52 16.85 7.20
CA GLN A 636 57.56 17.47 6.35
C GLN A 636 58.39 16.43 5.58
N ALA A 637 58.54 15.22 6.15
CA ALA A 637 59.24 14.11 5.50
C ALA A 637 58.39 13.38 4.44
N ASN A 638 57.05 13.55 4.44
CA ASN A 638 56.13 12.89 3.51
C ASN A 638 55.27 13.91 2.74
N PRO A 639 55.72 14.39 1.58
CA PRO A 639 55.03 15.43 0.82
C PRO A 639 53.65 15.04 0.31
N LEU A 640 53.39 13.69 0.08
CA LEU A 640 52.09 13.20 -0.35
C LEU A 640 51.06 13.31 0.79
N ALA A 641 51.44 12.87 1.99
CA ALA A 641 50.57 12.99 3.17
C ALA A 641 50.32 14.48 3.54
N ALA A 642 51.33 15.34 3.40
CA ALA A 642 51.17 16.77 3.62
C ALA A 642 50.19 17.43 2.61
N ALA A 643 50.22 17.02 1.36
CA ALA A 643 49.28 17.50 0.33
C ALA A 643 47.83 17.05 0.60
N GLU A 644 47.65 15.79 1.04
CA GLU A 644 46.32 15.28 1.41
C GLU A 644 45.77 15.95 2.65
N LEU A 645 46.62 16.21 3.65
CA LEU A 645 46.24 16.96 4.85
C LEU A 645 45.83 18.41 4.53
N GLN A 646 46.54 19.09 3.60
CA GLN A 646 46.15 20.40 3.15
C GLN A 646 44.82 20.41 2.38
N LYS A 647 44.59 19.40 1.53
CA LYS A 647 43.30 19.21 0.83
C LYS A 647 42.17 19.02 1.85
N HIS A 648 42.39 18.25 2.88
CA HIS A 648 41.40 17.98 3.93
C HIS A 648 41.10 19.23 4.77
N ILE A 649 42.10 20.01 5.13
CA ILE A 649 41.92 21.32 5.83
C ILE A 649 41.05 22.24 4.97
N LEU A 650 41.26 22.30 3.66
CA LEU A 650 40.44 23.09 2.75
C LEU A 650 38.98 22.61 2.69
N GLN A 651 38.74 21.31 2.83
CA GLN A 651 37.38 20.77 2.93
C GLN A 651 36.68 21.25 4.21
N HIS A 652 37.36 21.21 5.35
CA HIS A 652 36.83 21.75 6.61
C HIS A 652 36.54 23.26 6.56
N ILE A 653 37.41 24.04 5.93
CA ILE A 653 37.20 25.49 5.74
C ILE A 653 35.96 25.74 4.88
N ARG A 654 35.77 24.96 3.82
CA ARG A 654 34.60 25.09 2.96
C ARG A 654 33.30 24.72 3.70
N LEU A 655 33.26 23.61 4.42
CA LEU A 655 32.10 23.21 5.22
C LEU A 655 31.77 24.22 6.32
N LYS A 656 32.78 24.75 7.03
CA LYS A 656 32.61 25.82 8.00
C LYS A 656 31.99 27.07 7.37
N ALA A 657 32.43 27.42 6.17
CA ALA A 657 31.87 28.56 5.44
C ALA A 657 30.44 28.33 4.98
N GLU A 658 30.11 27.10 4.54
CA GLU A 658 28.76 26.69 4.18
C GLU A 658 27.82 26.77 5.37
N GLU A 659 28.19 26.21 6.53
CA GLU A 659 27.42 26.24 7.78
C GLU A 659 27.22 27.69 8.32
N ALA A 660 28.29 28.52 8.28
CA ALA A 660 28.20 29.90 8.70
C ALA A 660 27.34 30.75 7.77
N THR A 661 27.31 30.43 6.46
CA THR A 661 26.44 31.10 5.50
C THR A 661 24.99 30.67 5.69
N GLU A 662 24.73 29.40 5.93
CA GLU A 662 23.39 28.90 6.23
C GLU A 662 22.81 29.52 7.51
N ALA A 663 23.62 29.63 8.58
CA ALA A 663 23.20 30.26 9.81
C ALA A 663 22.86 31.75 9.61
N GLU A 664 23.64 32.47 8.80
CA GLU A 664 23.42 33.89 8.50
C GLU A 664 22.15 34.10 7.67
N LEU A 665 21.93 33.23 6.64
CA LEU A 665 20.74 33.25 5.81
C LEU A 665 19.48 32.90 6.61
N PHE A 666 19.59 31.97 7.54
CA PHE A 666 18.49 31.62 8.44
C PHE A 666 18.11 32.80 9.37
N MET A 667 19.10 33.52 9.87
CA MET A 667 18.86 34.72 10.71
C MET A 667 18.25 35.88 9.91
N GLU A 668 18.60 36.03 8.62
CA GLU A 668 18.16 37.14 7.78
C GLU A 668 16.80 36.89 7.12
N TYR A 669 16.51 35.65 6.71
CA TYR A 669 15.35 35.30 5.91
C TYR A 669 14.37 34.28 6.54
N GLY A 670 14.67 33.74 7.74
CA GLY A 670 13.80 32.78 8.44
C GLY A 670 13.83 31.36 7.86
N GLU A 671 12.74 30.60 8.01
CA GLU A 671 12.70 29.14 7.73
C GLU A 671 12.85 28.73 6.26
N ASP A 672 12.78 29.63 5.29
CA ASP A 672 12.82 29.26 3.85
C ASP A 672 13.73 30.18 3.01
N PRO A 673 15.06 30.20 3.27
CA PRO A 673 16.00 31.06 2.54
C PRO A 673 16.15 30.67 1.06
N ASP A 674 15.86 29.41 0.70
CA ASP A 674 16.01 28.89 -0.66
C ASP A 674 15.04 29.52 -1.67
N ARG A 675 13.94 30.13 -1.20
CA ARG A 675 12.99 30.88 -2.06
C ARG A 675 13.40 32.31 -2.35
N MET A 676 14.28 32.88 -1.54
CA MET A 676 14.63 34.30 -1.62
C MET A 676 15.97 34.56 -2.28
N ILE A 677 16.88 33.57 -2.30
CA ILE A 677 18.25 33.73 -2.78
C ILE A 677 18.56 32.67 -3.82
N SER A 678 19.20 33.09 -4.94
CA SER A 678 19.65 32.15 -5.97
C SER A 678 20.89 31.37 -5.52
N ASP A 679 21.03 30.12 -6.00
CA ASP A 679 22.18 29.25 -5.72
C ASP A 679 23.53 29.94 -6.03
N LEU A 680 23.56 30.81 -7.02
CA LEU A 680 24.72 31.59 -7.42
C LEU A 680 25.10 32.67 -6.37
N GLN A 681 24.13 33.29 -5.73
CA GLN A 681 24.36 34.28 -4.68
C GLN A 681 24.86 33.59 -3.41
N ARG A 682 24.27 32.44 -3.08
CA ARG A 682 24.69 31.58 -1.96
C ARG A 682 26.14 31.12 -2.13
N GLU A 683 26.50 30.59 -3.31
CA GLU A 683 27.89 30.17 -3.60
C GLU A 683 28.88 31.33 -3.55
N ALA A 684 28.48 32.55 -3.93
CA ALA A 684 29.29 33.74 -3.81
C ALA A 684 29.54 34.11 -2.36
N MET A 685 28.54 34.04 -1.48
CA MET A 685 28.66 34.26 -0.03
C MET A 685 29.60 33.23 0.62
N ILE A 686 29.43 31.96 0.29
CA ILE A 686 30.30 30.86 0.73
C ILE A 686 31.76 31.16 0.31
N SER A 687 31.99 31.56 -0.93
CA SER A 687 33.31 31.84 -1.47
C SER A 687 34.01 33.01 -0.73
N ILE A 688 33.25 34.02 -0.34
CA ILE A 688 33.78 35.17 0.46
C ILE A 688 34.21 34.68 1.85
N LYS A 689 33.38 33.91 2.53
CA LYS A 689 33.70 33.36 3.87
C LYS A 689 34.86 32.37 3.82
N VAL A 690 34.95 31.54 2.78
CA VAL A 690 36.12 30.66 2.57
C VAL A 690 37.41 31.51 2.49
N ALA A 691 37.38 32.61 1.75
CA ALA A 691 38.55 33.51 1.63
C ALA A 691 38.90 34.12 2.97
N GLU A 692 37.93 34.58 3.77
CA GLU A 692 38.13 35.13 5.13
C GLU A 692 38.75 34.07 6.05
N TYR A 693 38.21 32.87 6.12
CA TYR A 693 38.75 31.80 6.95
C TYR A 693 40.14 31.32 6.50
N MET A 694 40.44 31.36 5.21
CA MET A 694 41.80 31.10 4.71
C MET A 694 42.83 32.15 5.15
N ILE A 695 42.44 33.41 5.22
CA ILE A 695 43.30 34.49 5.73
C ILE A 695 43.54 34.30 7.24
N GLU A 696 42.48 33.99 7.98
CA GLU A 696 42.57 33.71 9.44
C GLU A 696 43.48 32.51 9.71
N MET A 697 43.28 31.39 9.02
CA MET A 697 44.11 30.21 9.10
C MET A 697 45.58 30.52 8.85
N LYS A 698 45.86 31.35 7.85
CA LYS A 698 47.24 31.73 7.51
C LYS A 698 47.91 32.60 8.59
N SER A 699 47.14 33.46 9.25
CA SER A 699 47.63 34.23 10.38
C SER A 699 47.98 33.34 11.58
N VAL A 700 47.13 32.30 11.83
CA VAL A 700 47.37 31.29 12.89
C VAL A 700 48.61 30.43 12.55
N GLN A 701 48.74 30.01 11.30
CA GLN A 701 49.89 29.24 10.85
C GLN A 701 51.21 30.03 10.99
N GLY A 702 51.21 31.34 10.66
CA GLY A 702 52.35 32.22 10.85
C GLY A 702 52.73 32.39 12.32
N GLN A 703 51.76 32.43 13.23
CA GLN A 703 52.01 32.49 14.69
C GLN A 703 52.57 31.18 15.22
N LEU A 704 52.16 30.04 14.72
CA LEU A 704 52.60 28.69 15.14
C LEU A 704 53.99 28.34 14.59
N SER A 705 54.35 28.83 13.39
CA SER A 705 55.66 28.55 12.77
C SER A 705 56.79 29.44 13.28
N GLY A 706 56.52 30.49 14.10
CA GLY A 706 57.52 31.36 14.66
C GLY A 706 58.24 32.27 13.64
N GLU A 707 57.80 32.33 12.42
CA GLU A 707 58.31 33.21 11.37
C GLU A 707 57.59 34.56 11.45
N GLY A 708 58.28 35.53 12.06
CA GLY A 708 57.83 36.91 12.05
C GLY A 708 57.85 37.52 10.63
N GLN A 709 56.71 38.10 10.28
CA GLN A 709 56.47 39.10 9.25
C GLN A 709 57.44 39.10 8.03
N GLY A 710 57.12 38.30 7.06
CA GLY A 710 57.54 38.51 5.68
C GLY A 710 56.35 38.15 4.79
N GLU A 711 55.74 39.16 4.17
CA GLU A 711 54.73 38.94 3.13
C GLU A 711 55.31 38.07 2.02
N ASP A 712 54.88 36.82 1.93
CA ASP A 712 55.29 35.93 0.88
C ASP A 712 54.64 36.41 -0.45
N PRO A 713 55.43 36.85 -1.45
CA PRO A 713 54.92 37.41 -2.70
C PRO A 713 54.01 36.46 -3.48
N VAL A 714 54.12 35.16 -3.25
CA VAL A 714 53.25 34.14 -3.88
C VAL A 714 51.82 34.16 -3.33
N VAL A 715 51.69 34.59 -2.08
CA VAL A 715 50.37 34.68 -1.40
C VAL A 715 49.67 35.98 -1.76
N ALA A 716 50.41 37.08 -1.87
CA ALA A 716 49.89 38.31 -2.39
C ALA A 716 49.43 38.14 -3.87
N LEU A 717 50.18 37.35 -4.66
CA LEU A 717 49.82 37.03 -6.05
C LEU A 717 48.57 36.12 -6.12
N LYS A 718 48.44 35.10 -5.23
CA LYS A 718 47.26 34.24 -5.19
C LYS A 718 46.03 34.95 -4.62
N ALA A 719 46.17 35.81 -3.63
CA ALA A 719 45.09 36.67 -3.13
C ALA A 719 44.63 37.65 -4.22
N GLN A 720 45.55 38.16 -5.02
CA GLN A 720 45.24 39.01 -6.18
C GLN A 720 44.60 38.21 -7.30
N GLU A 721 45.00 36.94 -7.51
CA GLU A 721 44.41 36.02 -8.49
C GLU A 721 42.99 35.56 -8.06
N LEU A 722 42.79 35.35 -6.77
CA LEU A 722 41.45 35.04 -6.18
C LEU A 722 40.55 36.28 -6.24
N GLN A 723 41.04 37.47 -5.97
CA GLN A 723 40.28 38.70 -6.16
C GLN A 723 39.94 38.92 -7.63
N GLN A 724 40.87 38.67 -8.56
CA GLN A 724 40.61 38.77 -10.00
C GLN A 724 39.63 37.69 -10.46
N ARG A 725 39.66 36.47 -9.92
CA ARG A 725 38.66 35.44 -10.18
C ARG A 725 37.30 35.83 -9.63
N ALA A 726 37.21 36.32 -8.40
CA ALA A 726 35.95 36.78 -7.82
C ALA A 726 35.33 37.93 -8.64
N VAL A 727 36.14 38.88 -9.14
CA VAL A 727 35.69 39.96 -10.00
C VAL A 727 35.28 39.41 -11.41
N LYS A 728 35.97 38.38 -11.91
CA LYS A 728 35.63 37.73 -13.15
C LYS A 728 34.35 36.89 -13.03
N ASP A 729 34.22 36.17 -11.90
CA ASP A 729 33.02 35.38 -11.62
C ASP A 729 31.81 36.31 -11.40
N GLN A 730 31.97 37.48 -10.75
CA GLN A 730 30.93 38.51 -10.70
C GLN A 730 30.57 39.05 -12.10
N ALA A 731 31.53 39.25 -12.95
CA ALA A 731 31.28 39.69 -14.34
C ALA A 731 30.58 38.56 -15.17
N ASP A 732 30.98 37.30 -14.99
CA ASP A 732 30.34 36.14 -15.63
C ASP A 732 28.93 35.90 -15.13
N ILE A 733 28.68 36.15 -13.79
CA ILE A 733 27.33 36.13 -13.20
C ILE A 733 26.45 37.23 -13.80
N GLN A 734 26.96 38.46 -13.96
CA GLN A 734 26.24 39.55 -14.59
C GLN A 734 25.96 39.26 -16.10
N ALA A 735 26.92 38.69 -16.81
CA ALA A 735 26.75 38.29 -18.21
C ALA A 735 25.70 37.16 -18.36
N LYS A 736 25.69 36.21 -17.43
CA LYS A 736 24.72 35.13 -17.40
C LYS A 736 23.31 35.60 -17.02
N GLN A 737 23.19 36.57 -16.11
CA GLN A 737 21.91 37.22 -15.79
C GLN A 737 21.38 38.02 -16.99
N GLN A 738 22.24 38.71 -17.76
CA GLN A 738 21.84 39.38 -18.98
C GLN A 738 21.41 38.38 -20.05
N SER A 739 22.10 37.24 -20.19
CA SER A 739 21.71 36.21 -21.15
C SER A 739 20.37 35.56 -20.78
N LEU A 740 20.12 35.31 -19.47
CA LEU A 740 18.83 34.81 -18.97
C LEU A 740 17.68 35.80 -19.21
N GLN A 741 17.92 37.10 -19.03
CA GLN A 741 16.92 38.13 -19.36
C GLN A 741 16.62 38.17 -20.85
N LEU A 742 17.65 38.03 -21.70
CA LEU A 742 17.49 37.95 -23.15
C LEU A 742 16.75 36.68 -23.59
N ASP A 743 17.02 35.56 -22.96
CA ASP A 743 16.30 34.30 -23.24
C ASP A 743 14.84 34.35 -22.76
N GLN A 744 14.57 34.98 -21.61
CA GLN A 744 13.20 35.25 -21.18
C GLN A 744 12.45 36.16 -22.15
N GLN A 745 13.09 37.21 -22.67
CA GLN A 745 12.50 38.05 -23.72
C GLN A 745 12.27 37.29 -25.02
N ARG A 746 13.17 36.37 -25.41
CA ARG A 746 13.01 35.51 -26.59
C ARG A 746 11.85 34.50 -26.40
N ILE A 747 11.72 33.93 -25.23
CA ILE A 747 10.61 33.02 -24.87
C ILE A 747 9.29 33.79 -24.94
N ALA A 748 9.22 34.97 -24.34
CA ALA A 748 8.02 35.80 -24.38
C ALA A 748 7.65 36.23 -25.81
N ALA A 749 8.64 36.61 -26.64
CA ALA A 749 8.43 36.93 -28.03
C ALA A 749 7.96 35.72 -28.86
N ASN A 750 8.50 34.52 -28.60
CA ASN A 750 8.06 33.30 -29.25
C ASN A 750 6.65 32.88 -28.82
N GLN A 751 6.28 33.11 -27.53
CA GLN A 751 4.92 32.89 -27.08
C GLN A 751 3.92 33.82 -27.76
N GLN A 752 4.22 35.13 -27.84
CA GLN A 752 3.39 36.08 -28.57
C GLN A 752 3.25 35.74 -30.06
N ALA A 753 4.34 35.29 -30.71
CA ALA A 753 4.30 34.86 -32.11
C ALA A 753 3.47 33.59 -32.34
N ASN A 754 3.50 32.65 -31.36
CA ASN A 754 2.67 31.45 -31.40
C ASN A 754 1.18 31.78 -31.16
N GLU A 755 0.88 32.68 -30.22
CA GLU A 755 -0.48 33.14 -29.98
C GLU A 755 -1.06 33.85 -31.21
N ALA A 756 -0.29 34.73 -31.84
CA ALA A 756 -0.68 35.39 -33.10
C ALA A 756 -0.94 34.38 -34.23
N ARG A 757 -0.13 33.30 -34.30
CA ARG A 757 -0.32 32.23 -35.29
C ARG A 757 -1.56 31.41 -35.04
N ILE A 758 -1.86 31.12 -33.76
CA ILE A 758 -3.08 30.41 -33.34
C ILE A 758 -4.31 31.24 -33.59
N GLN A 759 -4.23 32.57 -33.35
CA GLN A 759 -5.33 33.50 -33.63
C GLN A 759 -5.57 33.58 -35.14
N GLY A 760 -4.54 33.69 -35.94
CA GLY A 760 -4.64 33.69 -37.42
C GLY A 760 -5.23 32.38 -37.97
N GLN A 761 -4.93 31.25 -37.36
CA GLN A 761 -5.55 29.95 -37.74
C GLN A 761 -7.02 29.89 -37.35
N LYS A 762 -7.40 30.48 -36.19
CA LYS A 762 -8.81 30.60 -35.80
C LYS A 762 -9.58 31.49 -36.76
N ASP A 763 -9.05 32.64 -37.12
CA ASP A 763 -9.70 33.56 -38.05
C ASP A 763 -9.90 32.92 -39.42
N ILE A 764 -8.93 32.12 -39.92
CA ILE A 764 -9.08 31.35 -41.16
C ILE A 764 -10.14 30.23 -41.02
N ALA A 765 -10.22 29.59 -39.87
CA ALA A 765 -11.24 28.56 -39.60
C ALA A 765 -12.64 29.17 -39.56
N ASP A 766 -12.79 30.33 -38.93
CA ASP A 766 -14.06 31.06 -38.84
C ASP A 766 -14.50 31.61 -40.20
N GLN A 767 -13.57 32.08 -41.02
CA GLN A 767 -13.86 32.45 -42.41
C GLN A 767 -14.31 31.26 -43.27
N ARG A 768 -13.68 30.11 -43.09
CA ARG A 768 -14.10 28.86 -43.78
C ARG A 768 -15.45 28.38 -43.33
N ALA A 769 -15.76 28.49 -42.01
CA ALA A 769 -17.07 28.18 -41.47
C ALA A 769 -18.15 29.13 -41.98
N ALA A 770 -17.87 30.43 -42.08
CA ALA A 770 -18.78 31.44 -42.66
C ALA A 770 -19.09 31.17 -44.15
N VAL A 771 -18.06 30.86 -44.96
CA VAL A 771 -18.23 30.48 -46.35
C VAL A 771 -18.98 29.15 -46.53
N ALA A 772 -18.80 28.21 -45.59
CA ALA A 772 -19.54 26.94 -45.60
C ALA A 772 -21.04 27.16 -45.26
N MET A 773 -21.33 28.04 -44.29
CA MET A 773 -22.69 28.44 -43.94
C MET A 773 -23.40 29.15 -45.10
N GLU A 774 -22.71 30.07 -45.81
CA GLU A 774 -23.24 30.75 -46.97
C GLU A 774 -23.60 29.81 -48.10
N ARG A 775 -22.81 28.73 -48.30
CA ARG A 775 -23.11 27.67 -49.27
C ARG A 775 -24.31 26.78 -48.89
N ILE A 776 -24.62 26.66 -47.60
CA ILE A 776 -25.78 25.88 -47.12
C ILE A 776 -27.07 26.65 -47.26
N TYR A 777 -27.04 27.98 -47.16
CA TYR A 777 -28.21 28.86 -47.21
C TYR A 777 -28.48 29.52 -48.56
N ALA A 778 -27.68 29.22 -49.59
CA ALA A 778 -27.95 29.71 -50.97
C ALA A 778 -29.24 29.04 -51.49
N PRO A 779 -30.27 29.79 -51.90
CA PRO A 779 -31.47 29.21 -52.43
C PRO A 779 -31.20 28.54 -53.77
N LYS A 780 -31.53 27.27 -53.90
CA LYS A 780 -31.60 26.55 -55.16
C LYS A 780 -32.63 27.22 -56.04
N GLN A 781 -32.21 28.06 -56.98
CA GLN A 781 -33.05 28.46 -58.10
C GLN A 781 -33.25 27.25 -58.99
N GLY A 782 -34.53 26.85 -59.14
CA GLY A 782 -34.98 25.83 -60.05
C GLY A 782 -34.86 26.32 -61.51
N GLY A 783 -34.52 25.39 -62.37
CA GLY A 783 -34.60 25.55 -63.80
C GLY A 783 -34.80 24.21 -64.46
N ARG A 784 -36.00 24.03 -64.93
CA ARG A 784 -36.57 23.14 -65.97
C ARG A 784 -35.74 21.93 -66.41
#